data_f93f8ded553eadbe797cdc91ab385a40
#
_entry.id   f93f8ded553eadbe797cdc91ab385a40
#
_cell.length_a   1.000
_cell.length_b   1.000
_cell.length_c   1.000
_cell.angle_alpha   90.00
_cell.angle_beta   90.00
_cell.angle_gamma   90.00
#
_symmetry.space_group_name_H-M   'P 1'
#
loop_
_entity.id
_entity.type
_entity.pdbx_description
1 polymer ?
#
loop_
_entity_poly.entity_id
_entity_poly.type
_entity_poly.pdbx_seq_one_letter_code
_entity_poly.pdbx_strand_id
1 'polypeptide(L)'
;MQETLETRTMKVYVIFFLAVVNRGTSNNQPREGMSCEMANLQAFCHNKDLHQIPRELHPNVNKIDLSGNLIQSIPEMPLSFYTSLQCLDLSSNQISFITPGVFAHMTSLLEINLANNHLYELAQNGTEGIGHLPKVEILDLSHNSLYNGMAEYFIKQAPALRYLSLADNSIIMISHKMFQGSPNLVEIDLQSNIIMEIEEGAFETLVNLSKLNLSMNSITCISDFNLRQLEILDLSRNSIETFHTAMSDDEYSLRCLDLSENKLLHFPVFPQVNKLVTLNLSKNLIQLTAESPHSKMDYMENEWLDASFHLLDQKQSRNKSSLYLSQLVYLDLSYNEIKSIPDEFFESMSSLHTLNLSKNCLQAFVVTYDSALISLVVLDLSYNALQNLLLDAGTLSNLKELYIQNNHLQTLQFDIFSSLPSLRLLNLQSNNISLCSMYSGLAKQRLAGEESGCVSFVDSPTLQYLYLADNMLNILPAYTFYKTSLIVLDLSMNPGLKIEVKALSGLEKSLEYLYLHGNSLIELNIDLPCFSHLKHLNLSENQLNWLPKWGSDSPLEVLDLRNNRFSTLQNSNILALENSLKNLYLTGNPLNCCGNIWLSSMIQNKNVQIPNVEHLMCQYTQNFGYQEEMHIGNIRPEDCEKEDLKKINFLIILTFVLVLSVIIIGVGSFFCFRRQNFSHQFKA
;
A
#
# COMPACT_ATOMS: atom_id res chain seq x y z
N MET A 1 1.87 -0.88 7.29
CA MET A 1 0.79 -1.67 7.91
C MET A 1 -0.23 -2.16 6.89
N GLN A 2 -0.50 -1.46 5.79
CA GLN A 2 -1.25 -1.98 4.63
C GLN A 2 -0.58 -3.21 3.98
N GLU A 3 0.75 -3.26 3.88
CA GLU A 3 1.46 -4.45 3.33
C GLU A 3 1.32 -5.73 4.16
N THR A 4 1.01 -5.65 5.44
CA THR A 4 0.88 -6.85 6.30
C THR A 4 -0.52 -7.44 6.33
N LEU A 5 -1.55 -6.68 5.95
CA LEU A 5 -2.90 -7.21 5.76
C LEU A 5 -3.12 -7.75 4.34
N GLU A 6 -2.60 -7.07 3.30
CA GLU A 6 -2.65 -7.59 1.93
C GLU A 6 -1.79 -8.85 1.74
N THR A 7 -0.69 -9.02 2.49
CA THR A 7 0.15 -10.22 2.39
C THR A 7 -0.46 -11.46 3.04
N ARG A 8 -1.49 -11.35 3.87
CA ARG A 8 -2.19 -12.53 4.42
C ARG A 8 -3.34 -13.01 3.55
N THR A 9 -4.00 -12.12 2.82
CA THR A 9 -5.03 -12.48 1.83
C THR A 9 -4.44 -12.91 0.48
N MET A 10 -3.28 -12.37 0.07
CA MET A 10 -2.60 -12.78 -1.18
C MET A 10 -1.84 -14.11 -1.10
N LYS A 11 -1.51 -14.63 0.09
CA LYS A 11 -0.80 -15.92 0.19
C LYS A 11 -1.65 -17.14 -0.15
N VAL A 12 -2.94 -17.01 -0.30
CA VAL A 12 -3.81 -18.11 -0.74
C VAL A 12 -3.95 -18.19 -2.27
N TYR A 13 -3.68 -17.10 -3.02
CA TYR A 13 -3.84 -17.07 -4.48
C TYR A 13 -2.58 -17.25 -5.32
N VAL A 14 -1.36 -17.30 -4.75
CA VAL A 14 -0.10 -17.35 -5.53
C VAL A 14 0.47 -18.76 -5.73
N ILE A 15 -0.14 -19.82 -5.20
CA ILE A 15 0.34 -21.20 -5.42
C ILE A 15 -0.21 -21.85 -6.71
N PHE A 16 -1.07 -21.17 -7.50
CA PHE A 16 -1.70 -21.79 -8.68
C PHE A 16 -1.17 -21.35 -10.06
N PHE A 17 -0.04 -20.63 -10.21
CA PHE A 17 0.37 -20.10 -11.53
C PHE A 17 1.79 -20.52 -12.01
N LEU A 18 2.29 -21.70 -11.67
CA LEU A 18 3.54 -22.21 -12.26
C LEU A 18 3.46 -23.71 -12.60
N ALA A 19 2.61 -24.09 -13.53
CA ALA A 19 2.75 -25.39 -14.21
C ALA A 19 2.02 -25.41 -15.56
N VAL A 20 2.45 -24.60 -16.52
CA VAL A 20 2.15 -24.89 -17.94
C VAL A 20 3.38 -24.47 -18.74
N VAL A 21 4.17 -25.40 -19.19
CA VAL A 21 4.75 -25.57 -20.51
C VAL A 21 5.65 -26.85 -20.49
N ASN A 22 5.12 -27.97 -20.94
CA ASN A 22 5.91 -28.93 -21.75
C ASN A 22 4.92 -29.81 -22.53
N ARG A 23 4.63 -29.40 -23.76
CA ARG A 23 4.01 -30.30 -24.72
C ARG A 23 5.10 -31.14 -25.41
N GLY A 24 5.22 -32.36 -24.96
CA GLY A 24 5.83 -33.45 -25.74
C GLY A 24 4.72 -34.30 -26.38
N THR A 25 4.63 -34.28 -27.69
CA THR A 25 3.75 -35.14 -28.46
C THR A 25 4.13 -36.61 -28.29
N SER A 26 3.24 -37.40 -27.70
CA SER A 26 3.27 -38.86 -27.92
C SER A 26 1.82 -39.34 -28.11
N ASN A 27 1.58 -39.90 -29.28
CA ASN A 27 0.42 -40.70 -29.60
C ASN A 27 0.28 -41.85 -28.61
N ASN A 28 -0.78 -41.85 -27.81
CA ASN A 28 -1.27 -43.06 -27.17
C ASN A 28 -2.81 -43.03 -27.15
N GLN A 29 -3.39 -44.11 -27.67
CA GLN A 29 -4.83 -44.42 -27.61
C GLN A 29 -5.34 -44.38 -26.16
N PRO A 30 -6.65 -44.07 -25.93
CA PRO A 30 -7.21 -44.04 -24.61
C PRO A 30 -7.17 -45.42 -23.97
N ARG A 31 -6.34 -45.60 -22.95
CA ARG A 31 -6.48 -46.71 -22.00
C ARG A 31 -7.65 -46.36 -21.07
N GLU A 32 -8.73 -47.14 -21.14
CA GLU A 32 -9.70 -47.26 -20.07
C GLU A 32 -8.98 -47.74 -18.80
N GLY A 33 -8.94 -46.86 -17.78
CA GLY A 33 -8.26 -47.15 -16.52
C GLY A 33 -7.99 -45.87 -15.77
N MET A 34 -9.08 -45.10 -15.50
CA MET A 34 -8.97 -43.89 -14.68
C MET A 34 -8.82 -44.26 -13.22
N SER A 35 -7.64 -44.18 -12.69
CA SER A 35 -7.41 -44.32 -11.25
C SER A 35 -7.38 -42.94 -10.60
N CYS A 36 -8.43 -42.62 -9.83
CA CYS A 36 -8.28 -41.64 -8.76
C CYS A 36 -7.18 -42.11 -7.81
N GLU A 37 -6.39 -41.20 -7.32
CA GLU A 37 -5.41 -41.53 -6.31
C GLU A 37 -6.11 -41.75 -4.96
N MET A 38 -5.89 -42.90 -4.35
CA MET A 38 -6.51 -43.25 -3.07
C MET A 38 -5.51 -43.17 -1.93
N ALA A 39 -5.81 -42.38 -0.89
CA ALA A 39 -5.03 -42.30 0.32
C ALA A 39 -5.95 -42.23 1.56
N ASN A 40 -5.78 -43.14 2.53
CA ASN A 40 -6.52 -43.10 3.82
C ASN A 40 -8.05 -42.92 3.67
N LEU A 41 -8.71 -43.67 2.79
CA LEU A 41 -10.14 -43.56 2.46
C LEU A 41 -10.53 -42.21 1.84
N GLN A 42 -9.60 -41.48 1.25
CA GLN A 42 -9.84 -40.27 0.46
C GLN A 42 -9.52 -40.54 -1.01
N ALA A 43 -10.40 -40.13 -1.90
CA ALA A 43 -10.23 -40.26 -3.34
C ALA A 43 -9.90 -38.89 -3.95
N PHE A 44 -8.75 -38.76 -4.58
CA PHE A 44 -8.29 -37.58 -5.28
C PHE A 44 -8.44 -37.79 -6.78
N CYS A 45 -9.52 -37.25 -7.33
CA CYS A 45 -9.92 -37.38 -8.72
C CYS A 45 -9.84 -36.04 -9.46
N HIS A 46 -9.18 -35.01 -8.92
CA HIS A 46 -9.15 -33.66 -9.48
C HIS A 46 -8.37 -33.58 -10.81
N ASN A 47 -8.87 -32.74 -11.74
CA ASN A 47 -8.22 -32.50 -13.06
C ASN A 47 -7.93 -33.77 -13.87
N LYS A 48 -8.90 -34.68 -13.95
CA LYS A 48 -8.77 -35.96 -14.68
C LYS A 48 -9.68 -36.03 -15.93
N ASP A 49 -10.26 -34.91 -16.37
CA ASP A 49 -11.20 -34.81 -17.49
C ASP A 49 -12.43 -35.75 -17.33
N LEU A 50 -12.88 -35.97 -16.10
CA LEU A 50 -14.02 -36.82 -15.80
C LEU A 50 -15.33 -36.17 -16.23
N HIS A 51 -16.16 -36.92 -16.96
CA HIS A 51 -17.52 -36.51 -17.34
C HIS A 51 -18.60 -37.02 -16.38
N GLN A 52 -18.26 -37.97 -15.50
CA GLN A 52 -19.17 -38.59 -14.55
C GLN A 52 -18.44 -38.92 -13.24
N ILE A 53 -19.24 -39.07 -12.17
CA ILE A 53 -18.72 -39.50 -10.87
C ILE A 53 -18.29 -40.98 -10.98
N PRO A 54 -17.06 -41.36 -10.59
CA PRO A 54 -16.59 -42.74 -10.66
C PRO A 54 -17.43 -43.68 -9.79
N ARG A 55 -17.73 -44.89 -10.30
CA ARG A 55 -18.48 -45.94 -9.58
C ARG A 55 -17.57 -46.94 -8.87
N GLU A 56 -16.28 -46.87 -9.16
CA GLU A 56 -15.28 -47.89 -8.78
C GLU A 56 -14.51 -47.56 -7.51
N LEU A 57 -14.89 -46.46 -6.84
CA LEU A 57 -14.23 -46.06 -5.57
C LEU A 57 -14.66 -47.01 -4.45
N HIS A 58 -13.80 -47.07 -3.40
CA HIS A 58 -14.11 -47.90 -2.24
C HIS A 58 -15.41 -47.41 -1.54
N PRO A 59 -16.39 -48.28 -1.21
CA PRO A 59 -17.66 -47.86 -0.61
C PRO A 59 -17.55 -47.08 0.69
N ASN A 60 -16.47 -47.29 1.47
CA ASN A 60 -16.21 -46.58 2.73
C ASN A 60 -15.39 -45.31 2.56
N VAL A 61 -15.30 -44.76 1.36
CA VAL A 61 -14.61 -43.47 1.14
C VAL A 61 -15.31 -42.37 1.95
N ASN A 62 -14.49 -41.55 2.64
CA ASN A 62 -15.01 -40.47 3.46
C ASN A 62 -14.83 -39.08 2.82
N LYS A 63 -13.90 -38.95 1.85
CA LYS A 63 -13.71 -37.71 1.07
C LYS A 63 -13.52 -38.06 -0.40
N ILE A 64 -14.24 -37.34 -1.26
CA ILE A 64 -14.08 -37.42 -2.73
C ILE A 64 -13.83 -36.01 -3.25
N ASP A 65 -12.67 -35.83 -3.88
CA ASP A 65 -12.29 -34.59 -4.58
C ASP A 65 -12.42 -34.83 -6.09
N LEU A 66 -13.46 -34.26 -6.70
CA LEU A 66 -13.75 -34.28 -8.14
C LEU A 66 -13.56 -32.89 -8.77
N SER A 67 -12.86 -32.00 -8.10
CA SER A 67 -12.67 -30.64 -8.58
C SER A 67 -11.97 -30.56 -9.93
N GLY A 68 -12.30 -29.54 -10.74
CA GLY A 68 -11.62 -29.28 -12.02
C GLY A 68 -11.86 -30.35 -13.09
N ASN A 69 -13.04 -30.95 -13.16
CA ASN A 69 -13.42 -31.95 -14.16
C ASN A 69 -14.48 -31.41 -15.16
N LEU A 70 -15.09 -32.30 -15.93
CA LEU A 70 -16.06 -31.96 -16.97
C LEU A 70 -17.47 -32.52 -16.69
N ILE A 71 -17.83 -32.66 -15.41
CA ILE A 71 -19.11 -33.22 -14.97
C ILE A 71 -20.22 -32.17 -15.24
N GLN A 72 -21.27 -32.59 -15.94
CA GLN A 72 -22.38 -31.71 -16.35
C GLN A 72 -23.65 -31.87 -15.49
N SER A 73 -23.86 -33.04 -14.91
CA SER A 73 -25.01 -33.30 -14.04
C SER A 73 -24.69 -34.30 -12.95
N ILE A 74 -25.46 -34.24 -11.85
CA ILE A 74 -25.33 -35.17 -10.72
C ILE A 74 -26.59 -36.03 -10.69
N PRO A 75 -26.58 -37.27 -11.26
CA PRO A 75 -27.64 -38.23 -11.14
C PRO A 75 -27.63 -38.92 -9.78
N GLU A 76 -28.78 -39.49 -9.37
CA GLU A 76 -28.88 -40.24 -8.10
C GLU A 76 -27.85 -41.37 -7.98
N MET A 77 -27.61 -42.10 -9.03
CA MET A 77 -26.55 -43.08 -9.17
C MET A 77 -25.34 -42.39 -9.85
N PRO A 78 -24.11 -42.41 -9.34
CA PRO A 78 -23.52 -43.42 -8.42
C PRO A 78 -23.36 -42.98 -6.97
N LEU A 79 -23.75 -41.75 -6.56
CA LEU A 79 -23.49 -41.23 -5.18
C LEU A 79 -24.11 -42.12 -4.10
N SER A 80 -25.21 -42.77 -4.36
CA SER A 80 -25.90 -43.67 -3.41
C SER A 80 -25.04 -44.83 -2.89
N PHE A 81 -23.90 -45.14 -3.56
CA PHE A 81 -22.96 -46.15 -3.08
C PHE A 81 -22.04 -45.68 -1.98
N TYR A 82 -21.84 -44.35 -1.79
CA TYR A 82 -20.85 -43.78 -0.89
C TYR A 82 -21.51 -43.28 0.43
N THR A 83 -22.16 -44.18 1.16
CA THR A 83 -22.92 -43.82 2.37
C THR A 83 -22.08 -43.31 3.53
N SER A 84 -20.75 -43.57 3.53
CA SER A 84 -19.79 -43.08 4.54
C SER A 84 -19.17 -41.73 4.17
N LEU A 85 -19.54 -41.15 3.04
CA LEU A 85 -18.97 -39.89 2.57
C LEU A 85 -19.27 -38.73 3.50
N GLN A 86 -18.24 -37.98 3.89
CA GLN A 86 -18.32 -36.80 4.73
C GLN A 86 -18.05 -35.51 3.95
N CYS A 87 -17.10 -35.53 3.01
CA CYS A 87 -16.74 -34.36 2.20
C CYS A 87 -16.82 -34.71 0.72
N LEU A 88 -17.55 -33.89 -0.03
CA LEU A 88 -17.70 -34.00 -1.49
C LEU A 88 -17.33 -32.69 -2.14
N ASP A 89 -16.23 -32.69 -2.87
CA ASP A 89 -15.79 -31.53 -3.67
C ASP A 89 -16.09 -31.77 -5.16
N LEU A 90 -16.99 -30.97 -5.70
CA LEU A 90 -17.41 -30.94 -7.12
C LEU A 90 -17.13 -29.57 -7.75
N SER A 91 -16.29 -28.77 -7.11
CA SER A 91 -15.99 -27.41 -7.58
C SER A 91 -15.32 -27.39 -8.97
N SER A 92 -15.48 -26.30 -9.68
CA SER A 92 -14.84 -26.10 -10.99
C SER A 92 -15.18 -27.22 -12.00
N ASN A 93 -16.45 -27.51 -12.14
CA ASN A 93 -17.02 -28.44 -13.12
C ASN A 93 -17.97 -27.70 -14.10
N GLN A 94 -18.79 -28.40 -14.80
CA GLN A 94 -19.81 -27.86 -15.74
C GLN A 94 -21.23 -28.22 -15.30
N ILE A 95 -21.45 -28.38 -13.99
CA ILE A 95 -22.72 -28.89 -13.46
C ILE A 95 -23.80 -27.82 -13.65
N SER A 96 -24.82 -28.14 -14.45
CA SER A 96 -26.00 -27.29 -14.67
C SER A 96 -27.22 -27.78 -13.89
N PHE A 97 -27.27 -29.08 -13.57
CA PHE A 97 -28.43 -29.73 -12.95
C PHE A 97 -28.02 -30.75 -11.88
N ILE A 98 -28.76 -30.75 -10.77
CA ILE A 98 -28.62 -31.72 -9.67
C ILE A 98 -30.00 -32.42 -9.52
N THR A 99 -30.01 -33.76 -9.59
CA THR A 99 -31.23 -34.53 -9.43
C THR A 99 -31.79 -34.35 -8.01
N PRO A 100 -33.13 -34.03 -7.85
CA PRO A 100 -33.74 -33.94 -6.55
C PRO A 100 -33.56 -35.23 -5.74
N GLY A 101 -33.25 -35.07 -4.45
CA GLY A 101 -33.05 -36.21 -3.54
C GLY A 101 -31.72 -36.97 -3.67
N VAL A 102 -30.80 -36.51 -4.55
CA VAL A 102 -29.51 -37.18 -4.80
C VAL A 102 -28.67 -37.39 -3.52
N PHE A 103 -28.79 -36.53 -2.54
CA PHE A 103 -28.07 -36.62 -1.26
C PHE A 103 -28.87 -37.29 -0.14
N ALA A 104 -30.12 -37.75 -0.41
CA ALA A 104 -31.03 -38.23 0.63
C ALA A 104 -30.47 -39.42 1.43
N HIS A 105 -29.67 -40.28 0.79
CA HIS A 105 -29.08 -41.47 1.42
C HIS A 105 -27.69 -41.22 2.04
N MET A 106 -27.15 -39.99 1.93
CA MET A 106 -25.80 -39.64 2.38
C MET A 106 -25.84 -39.06 3.79
N THR A 107 -26.23 -39.88 4.77
CA THR A 107 -26.47 -39.42 6.15
C THR A 107 -25.20 -39.04 6.94
N SER A 108 -24.01 -39.24 6.36
CA SER A 108 -22.71 -38.87 6.96
C SER A 108 -22.13 -37.61 6.35
N LEU A 109 -22.75 -37.02 5.33
CA LEU A 109 -22.25 -35.89 4.58
C LEU A 109 -22.27 -34.63 5.43
N LEU A 110 -21.08 -33.99 5.57
CA LEU A 110 -20.85 -32.77 6.37
C LEU A 110 -20.55 -31.56 5.50
N GLU A 111 -19.90 -31.78 4.36
CA GLU A 111 -19.41 -30.72 3.48
C GLU A 111 -19.71 -31.04 2.02
N ILE A 112 -20.29 -30.04 1.32
CA ILE A 112 -20.54 -30.09 -0.12
C ILE A 112 -19.95 -28.80 -0.73
N ASN A 113 -19.01 -28.96 -1.65
CA ASN A 113 -18.47 -27.87 -2.44
C ASN A 113 -18.95 -28.00 -3.90
N LEU A 114 -19.76 -27.05 -4.36
CA LEU A 114 -20.30 -26.92 -5.71
C LEU A 114 -19.87 -25.60 -6.38
N ALA A 115 -18.86 -24.94 -5.84
CA ALA A 115 -18.39 -23.67 -6.33
C ALA A 115 -17.91 -23.74 -7.79
N ASN A 116 -18.04 -22.63 -8.51
CA ASN A 116 -17.57 -22.50 -9.90
C ASN A 116 -18.15 -23.58 -10.82
N ASN A 117 -19.48 -23.60 -10.92
CA ASN A 117 -20.26 -24.46 -11.81
C ASN A 117 -21.26 -23.62 -12.63
N HIS A 118 -22.21 -24.24 -13.25
CA HIS A 118 -23.25 -23.61 -14.11
C HIS A 118 -24.64 -23.91 -13.63
N LEU A 119 -24.89 -23.87 -12.32
CA LEU A 119 -26.21 -24.20 -11.76
C LEU A 119 -27.23 -23.13 -12.15
N TYR A 120 -28.11 -23.45 -13.09
CA TYR A 120 -29.19 -22.57 -13.54
C TYR A 120 -30.50 -23.32 -13.82
N GLU A 121 -30.50 -24.65 -13.74
CA GLU A 121 -31.65 -25.47 -14.02
C GLU A 121 -32.31 -25.99 -12.74
N LEU A 122 -33.62 -25.81 -12.61
CA LEU A 122 -34.45 -26.43 -11.56
C LEU A 122 -35.20 -27.63 -12.12
N ALA A 123 -35.45 -28.64 -11.28
CA ALA A 123 -36.36 -29.71 -11.63
C ALA A 123 -37.77 -29.16 -11.95
N GLN A 124 -38.44 -29.71 -12.95
CA GLN A 124 -39.75 -29.23 -13.43
C GLN A 124 -40.84 -29.12 -12.37
N ASN A 125 -40.68 -29.81 -11.23
CA ASN A 125 -41.61 -29.78 -10.09
C ASN A 125 -40.99 -29.10 -8.84
N GLY A 126 -40.01 -28.27 -8.97
CA GLY A 126 -39.18 -27.48 -8.02
C GLY A 126 -39.57 -27.31 -6.55
N THR A 127 -40.50 -28.09 -6.02
CA THR A 127 -41.05 -27.96 -4.67
C THR A 127 -40.24 -28.67 -3.59
N GLU A 128 -39.38 -29.64 -3.95
CA GLU A 128 -38.73 -30.53 -2.96
C GLU A 128 -37.26 -30.19 -2.65
N GLY A 129 -36.64 -29.25 -3.35
CA GLY A 129 -35.24 -28.94 -3.19
C GLY A 129 -34.29 -30.05 -3.67
N ILE A 130 -33.01 -29.96 -3.38
CA ILE A 130 -32.03 -31.00 -3.70
C ILE A 130 -32.10 -32.21 -2.76
N GLY A 131 -33.02 -32.19 -1.79
CA GLY A 131 -33.26 -33.23 -0.79
C GLY A 131 -32.91 -32.82 0.63
N HIS A 132 -33.08 -33.77 1.53
CA HIS A 132 -32.81 -33.57 2.93
C HIS A 132 -31.30 -33.68 3.22
N LEU A 133 -30.73 -32.63 3.83
CA LEU A 133 -29.31 -32.52 4.18
C LEU A 133 -29.17 -32.47 5.72
N PRO A 134 -29.39 -33.57 6.46
CA PRO A 134 -29.59 -33.53 7.90
C PRO A 134 -28.33 -33.19 8.69
N LYS A 135 -27.15 -33.41 8.14
CA LYS A 135 -25.85 -33.21 8.82
C LYS A 135 -24.89 -32.28 8.07
N VAL A 136 -25.23 -31.79 6.91
CA VAL A 136 -24.36 -30.88 6.16
C VAL A 136 -24.22 -29.59 6.93
N GLU A 137 -22.99 -29.29 7.30
CA GLU A 137 -22.59 -28.08 8.04
C GLU A 137 -22.02 -27.00 7.12
N ILE A 138 -21.41 -27.40 5.99
CA ILE A 138 -20.75 -26.50 5.06
C ILE A 138 -21.29 -26.75 3.65
N LEU A 139 -21.81 -25.70 3.02
CA LEU A 139 -22.28 -25.70 1.63
C LEU A 139 -21.71 -24.50 0.89
N ASP A 140 -20.91 -24.79 -0.13
CA ASP A 140 -20.38 -23.75 -1.03
C ASP A 140 -21.06 -23.85 -2.41
N LEU A 141 -21.78 -22.79 -2.76
CA LEU A 141 -22.50 -22.59 -4.01
C LEU A 141 -21.98 -21.35 -4.77
N SER A 142 -20.81 -20.84 -4.38
CA SER A 142 -20.25 -19.63 -4.99
C SER A 142 -19.91 -19.80 -6.47
N HIS A 143 -19.80 -18.68 -7.18
CA HIS A 143 -19.45 -18.67 -8.61
C HIS A 143 -20.34 -19.58 -9.46
N ASN A 144 -21.66 -19.37 -9.35
CA ASN A 144 -22.68 -20.06 -10.13
C ASN A 144 -23.58 -19.04 -10.85
N SER A 145 -24.72 -19.45 -11.28
CA SER A 145 -25.72 -18.56 -11.91
C SER A 145 -27.07 -18.59 -11.15
N LEU A 146 -26.97 -18.71 -9.81
CA LEU A 146 -28.14 -18.81 -8.96
C LEU A 146 -28.90 -17.49 -8.89
N TYR A 147 -30.23 -17.57 -9.00
CA TYR A 147 -31.15 -16.47 -8.74
C TYR A 147 -32.03 -16.75 -7.51
N ASN A 148 -32.84 -15.79 -7.06
CA ASN A 148 -33.54 -15.83 -5.76
C ASN A 148 -34.16 -17.19 -5.39
N GLY A 149 -35.08 -17.74 -6.24
CA GLY A 149 -35.75 -18.99 -5.96
C GLY A 149 -34.85 -20.23 -6.01
N MET A 150 -33.70 -20.14 -6.69
CA MET A 150 -32.74 -21.24 -6.73
C MET A 150 -31.96 -21.36 -5.44
N ALA A 151 -31.53 -20.27 -4.85
CA ALA A 151 -30.82 -20.33 -3.57
C ALA A 151 -31.68 -21.00 -2.50
N GLU A 152 -32.97 -20.62 -2.40
CA GLU A 152 -33.95 -21.26 -1.51
C GLU A 152 -34.05 -22.76 -1.78
N TYR A 153 -34.07 -23.19 -3.04
CA TYR A 153 -34.15 -24.60 -3.45
C TYR A 153 -33.00 -25.44 -2.86
N PHE A 154 -31.77 -24.92 -2.81
CA PHE A 154 -30.60 -25.64 -2.30
C PHE A 154 -30.60 -25.81 -0.79
N ILE A 155 -31.12 -24.86 -0.03
CA ILE A 155 -31.02 -24.83 1.43
C ILE A 155 -32.31 -25.13 2.18
N LYS A 156 -33.38 -25.50 1.42
CA LYS A 156 -34.75 -25.70 1.96
C LYS A 156 -34.83 -26.72 3.09
N GLN A 157 -33.98 -27.73 3.13
CA GLN A 157 -33.97 -28.81 4.13
C GLN A 157 -32.56 -29.12 4.63
N ALA A 158 -31.85 -28.10 5.10
CA ALA A 158 -30.46 -28.19 5.63
C ALA A 158 -30.36 -27.71 7.09
N PRO A 159 -31.01 -28.41 8.06
CA PRO A 159 -31.14 -27.92 9.43
C PRO A 159 -29.82 -27.84 10.20
N ALA A 160 -28.76 -28.57 9.80
CA ALA A 160 -27.44 -28.55 10.44
C ALA A 160 -26.50 -27.51 9.83
N LEU A 161 -26.89 -26.82 8.75
CA LEU A 161 -26.04 -25.91 8.00
C LEU A 161 -25.59 -24.73 8.85
N ARG A 162 -24.27 -24.52 8.89
CA ARG A 162 -23.60 -23.45 9.66
C ARG A 162 -22.89 -22.44 8.76
N TYR A 163 -22.33 -22.92 7.65
CA TYR A 163 -21.54 -22.10 6.72
C TYR A 163 -22.13 -22.22 5.32
N LEU A 164 -22.59 -21.10 4.77
CA LEU A 164 -23.18 -21.02 3.43
C LEU A 164 -22.49 -19.96 2.63
N SER A 165 -21.91 -20.35 1.48
CA SER A 165 -21.45 -19.39 0.47
C SER A 165 -22.38 -19.38 -0.73
N LEU A 166 -22.87 -18.19 -1.07
CA LEU A 166 -23.64 -17.85 -2.27
C LEU A 166 -22.96 -16.72 -3.04
N ALA A 167 -21.66 -16.51 -2.80
CA ALA A 167 -20.90 -15.44 -3.43
C ALA A 167 -20.86 -15.59 -4.96
N ASP A 168 -20.71 -14.46 -5.67
CA ASP A 168 -20.59 -14.42 -7.14
C ASP A 168 -21.73 -15.17 -7.86
N ASN A 169 -22.97 -14.78 -7.55
CA ASN A 169 -24.18 -15.31 -8.16
C ASN A 169 -25.06 -14.18 -8.74
N SER A 170 -26.31 -14.41 -9.02
CA SER A 170 -27.27 -13.44 -9.61
C SER A 170 -28.49 -13.20 -8.72
N ILE A 171 -28.29 -13.20 -7.39
CA ILE A 171 -29.35 -12.98 -6.42
C ILE A 171 -29.70 -11.48 -6.39
N ILE A 172 -30.98 -11.15 -6.52
CA ILE A 172 -31.48 -9.76 -6.58
C ILE A 172 -32.10 -9.33 -5.26
N MET A 173 -32.74 -10.26 -4.53
CA MET A 173 -33.47 -9.96 -3.30
C MET A 173 -33.29 -11.08 -2.28
N ILE A 174 -33.21 -10.73 -1.02
CA ILE A 174 -33.21 -11.69 0.10
C ILE A 174 -34.62 -11.68 0.71
N SER A 175 -35.36 -12.79 0.54
CA SER A 175 -36.69 -12.93 1.10
C SER A 175 -36.65 -13.51 2.52
N HIS A 176 -37.70 -13.24 3.31
CA HIS A 176 -37.84 -13.78 4.67
C HIS A 176 -37.97 -15.32 4.70
N LYS A 177 -38.23 -15.98 3.54
CA LYS A 177 -38.33 -17.44 3.42
C LYS A 177 -37.01 -18.11 3.09
N MET A 178 -36.04 -17.36 2.59
CA MET A 178 -34.81 -17.89 1.99
C MET A 178 -34.07 -18.85 2.93
N PHE A 179 -33.96 -18.50 4.21
CA PHE A 179 -33.18 -19.27 5.18
C PHE A 179 -34.00 -20.14 6.15
N GLN A 180 -35.31 -20.22 5.99
CA GLN A 180 -36.19 -20.95 6.92
C GLN A 180 -35.80 -22.42 7.10
N GLY A 181 -35.24 -23.07 6.06
CA GLY A 181 -34.80 -24.46 6.10
C GLY A 181 -33.43 -24.67 6.79
N SER A 182 -32.73 -23.60 7.17
CA SER A 182 -31.36 -23.64 7.68
C SER A 182 -31.18 -22.69 8.89
N PRO A 183 -31.91 -22.93 10.00
CA PRO A 183 -31.98 -22.00 11.15
C PRO A 183 -30.68 -21.92 11.96
N ASN A 184 -29.72 -22.85 11.77
CA ASN A 184 -28.47 -22.92 12.53
C ASN A 184 -27.29 -22.23 11.82
N LEU A 185 -27.54 -21.44 10.77
CA LEU A 185 -26.52 -20.69 10.06
C LEU A 185 -25.78 -19.74 11.02
N VAL A 186 -24.44 -19.77 10.94
CA VAL A 186 -23.49 -18.96 11.72
C VAL A 186 -22.80 -17.94 10.80
N GLU A 187 -22.52 -18.33 9.57
CA GLU A 187 -21.85 -17.50 8.59
C GLU A 187 -22.51 -17.63 7.21
N ILE A 188 -22.82 -16.48 6.61
CA ILE A 188 -23.40 -16.39 5.26
C ILE A 188 -22.53 -15.43 4.43
N ASP A 189 -22.08 -15.91 3.28
CA ASP A 189 -21.40 -15.11 2.27
C ASP A 189 -22.30 -14.91 1.04
N LEU A 190 -22.69 -13.66 0.79
CA LEU A 190 -23.50 -13.19 -0.32
C LEU A 190 -22.76 -12.14 -1.16
N GLN A 191 -21.45 -12.08 -1.04
CA GLN A 191 -20.60 -11.13 -1.76
C GLN A 191 -20.81 -11.24 -3.28
N SER A 192 -20.63 -10.12 -3.99
CA SER A 192 -20.64 -10.11 -5.46
C SER A 192 -21.91 -10.71 -6.07
N ASN A 193 -23.05 -10.26 -5.57
CA ASN A 193 -24.36 -10.52 -6.19
C ASN A 193 -24.92 -9.21 -6.76
N ILE A 194 -26.19 -9.18 -7.09
CA ILE A 194 -26.91 -7.99 -7.54
C ILE A 194 -28.08 -7.65 -6.59
N ILE A 195 -27.87 -7.90 -5.29
CA ILE A 195 -28.89 -7.69 -4.26
C ILE A 195 -29.21 -6.20 -4.15
N MET A 196 -30.46 -5.87 -4.37
CA MET A 196 -31.01 -4.51 -4.26
C MET A 196 -31.88 -4.34 -3.02
N GLU A 197 -32.53 -5.41 -2.57
CA GLU A 197 -33.55 -5.40 -1.51
C GLU A 197 -33.36 -6.57 -0.53
N ILE A 198 -33.53 -6.27 0.74
CA ILE A 198 -33.58 -7.24 1.84
C ILE A 198 -34.94 -7.06 2.50
N GLU A 199 -35.81 -8.10 2.44
CA GLU A 199 -37.10 -8.05 3.10
C GLU A 199 -36.94 -7.94 4.62
N GLU A 200 -37.89 -7.24 5.24
CA GLU A 200 -37.98 -7.15 6.71
C GLU A 200 -38.06 -8.56 7.31
N GLY A 201 -37.29 -8.83 8.34
CA GLY A 201 -37.23 -10.14 9.01
C GLY A 201 -36.48 -11.23 8.24
N ALA A 202 -35.79 -10.92 7.14
CA ALA A 202 -35.09 -11.94 6.32
C ALA A 202 -34.10 -12.80 7.12
N PHE A 203 -33.48 -12.27 8.16
CA PHE A 203 -32.52 -12.95 9.03
C PHE A 203 -33.04 -13.25 10.44
N GLU A 204 -34.27 -12.93 10.78
CA GLU A 204 -34.81 -13.06 12.17
C GLU A 204 -34.79 -14.49 12.69
N THR A 205 -34.95 -15.49 11.81
CA THR A 205 -34.91 -16.91 12.17
C THR A 205 -33.50 -17.42 12.51
N LEU A 206 -32.46 -16.66 12.15
CA LEU A 206 -31.06 -17.07 12.26
C LEU A 206 -30.43 -16.58 13.56
N VAL A 207 -30.89 -17.15 14.69
CA VAL A 207 -30.45 -16.73 16.03
C VAL A 207 -28.96 -16.94 16.34
N ASN A 208 -28.28 -17.75 15.53
CA ASN A 208 -26.85 -18.03 15.67
C ASN A 208 -25.98 -17.27 14.66
N LEU A 209 -26.57 -16.45 13.79
CA LEU A 209 -25.83 -15.74 12.74
C LEU A 209 -24.87 -14.72 13.36
N SER A 210 -23.57 -14.94 13.19
CA SER A 210 -22.53 -14.07 13.72
C SER A 210 -21.74 -13.32 12.64
N LYS A 211 -21.70 -13.87 11.42
CA LYS A 211 -21.01 -13.24 10.29
C LYS A 211 -21.89 -13.18 9.04
N LEU A 212 -21.98 -11.99 8.48
CA LEU A 212 -22.72 -11.73 7.26
C LEU A 212 -21.91 -10.85 6.30
N ASN A 213 -21.61 -11.38 5.12
CA ASN A 213 -20.96 -10.66 4.04
C ASN A 213 -21.97 -10.35 2.93
N LEU A 214 -22.25 -9.08 2.73
CA LEU A 214 -23.10 -8.51 1.69
C LEU A 214 -22.35 -7.54 0.79
N SER A 215 -21.01 -7.60 0.81
CA SER A 215 -20.18 -6.69 0.03
C SER A 215 -20.37 -6.87 -1.48
N MET A 216 -20.06 -5.83 -2.27
CA MET A 216 -20.14 -5.85 -3.72
C MET A 216 -21.53 -6.22 -4.24
N ASN A 217 -22.54 -5.51 -3.74
CA ASN A 217 -23.94 -5.66 -4.16
C ASN A 217 -24.52 -4.32 -4.64
N SER A 218 -25.82 -4.20 -4.76
CA SER A 218 -26.52 -2.99 -5.21
C SER A 218 -27.48 -2.42 -4.15
N ILE A 219 -27.23 -2.68 -2.88
CA ILE A 219 -28.08 -2.29 -1.76
C ILE A 219 -28.04 -0.76 -1.61
N THR A 220 -29.22 -0.12 -1.59
CA THR A 220 -29.32 1.34 -1.47
C THR A 220 -29.73 1.80 -0.09
N CYS A 221 -30.52 1.01 0.61
CA CYS A 221 -31.06 1.32 1.92
C CYS A 221 -31.14 0.07 2.79
N ILE A 222 -30.78 0.23 4.06
CA ILE A 222 -31.03 -0.76 5.12
C ILE A 222 -31.78 0.01 6.20
N SER A 223 -33.10 -0.13 6.22
CA SER A 223 -33.99 0.72 7.01
C SER A 223 -34.09 0.34 8.50
N ASP A 224 -33.95 -0.93 8.82
CA ASP A 224 -33.93 -1.40 10.22
C ASP A 224 -33.04 -2.63 10.33
N PHE A 225 -31.81 -2.38 10.73
CA PHE A 225 -30.84 -3.43 10.89
C PHE A 225 -30.82 -3.94 12.34
N ASN A 226 -31.72 -4.88 12.65
CA ASN A 226 -31.96 -5.41 14.01
C ASN A 226 -31.20 -6.71 14.29
N LEU A 227 -30.04 -6.95 13.65
CA LEU A 227 -29.23 -8.16 13.89
C LEU A 227 -28.29 -7.98 15.07
N ARG A 228 -28.84 -8.09 16.28
CA ARG A 228 -28.12 -7.84 17.56
C ARG A 228 -27.01 -8.85 17.84
N GLN A 229 -27.15 -10.08 17.31
CA GLN A 229 -26.19 -11.18 17.49
C GLN A 229 -25.00 -11.13 16.52
N LEU A 230 -25.06 -10.36 15.42
CA LEU A 230 -23.96 -10.26 14.49
C LEU A 230 -22.71 -9.72 15.17
N GLU A 231 -21.58 -10.36 14.92
CA GLU A 231 -20.26 -9.89 15.31
C GLU A 231 -19.53 -9.19 14.16
N ILE A 232 -19.72 -9.68 12.92
CA ILE A 232 -19.07 -9.14 11.71
C ILE A 232 -20.12 -8.91 10.63
N LEU A 233 -20.15 -7.69 10.11
CA LEU A 233 -20.99 -7.30 8.99
C LEU A 233 -20.15 -6.54 7.96
N ASP A 234 -20.12 -7.09 6.73
CA ASP A 234 -19.51 -6.43 5.59
C ASP A 234 -20.60 -5.99 4.61
N LEU A 235 -20.73 -4.69 4.43
CA LEU A 235 -21.62 -4.00 3.50
C LEU A 235 -20.84 -3.14 2.50
N SER A 236 -19.53 -3.34 2.41
CA SER A 236 -18.68 -2.55 1.52
C SER A 236 -19.08 -2.68 0.04
N ARG A 237 -18.76 -1.66 -0.75
CA ARG A 237 -19.02 -1.67 -2.21
C ARG A 237 -20.50 -1.90 -2.55
N ASN A 238 -21.34 -1.09 -1.95
CA ASN A 238 -22.77 -1.03 -2.25
C ASN A 238 -23.18 0.39 -2.69
N SER A 239 -24.45 0.73 -2.62
CA SER A 239 -24.95 2.07 -2.92
C SER A 239 -25.72 2.66 -1.72
N ILE A 240 -25.31 2.33 -0.50
CA ILE A 240 -26.01 2.70 0.74
C ILE A 240 -25.84 4.20 0.99
N GLU A 241 -26.98 4.89 1.09
CA GLU A 241 -27.02 6.34 1.38
C GLU A 241 -27.20 6.62 2.88
N THR A 242 -27.90 5.73 3.59
CA THR A 242 -28.14 5.84 5.02
C THR A 242 -28.00 4.47 5.71
N PHE A 243 -27.40 4.48 6.89
CA PHE A 243 -27.32 3.30 7.74
C PHE A 243 -27.81 3.64 9.13
N HIS A 244 -28.88 3.00 9.55
CA HIS A 244 -29.49 3.20 10.87
C HIS A 244 -29.58 1.86 11.60
N THR A 245 -29.26 1.87 12.88
CA THR A 245 -29.51 0.75 13.79
C THR A 245 -30.75 1.06 14.61
N ALA A 246 -31.47 -0.01 15.05
CA ALA A 246 -32.58 0.17 15.94
C ALA A 246 -32.15 0.82 17.25
N MET A 247 -32.82 1.89 17.64
CA MET A 247 -32.60 2.58 18.94
C MET A 247 -33.22 1.72 20.04
N SER A 248 -32.49 0.76 20.56
CA SER A 248 -32.93 -0.06 21.67
C SER A 248 -31.88 -0.03 22.78
N ASP A 249 -32.31 -0.30 24.03
CA ASP A 249 -31.43 -0.41 25.19
C ASP A 249 -30.69 -1.77 25.22
N ASP A 250 -30.95 -2.63 24.24
CA ASP A 250 -30.32 -3.96 24.17
C ASP A 250 -28.89 -3.86 23.63
N GLU A 251 -28.06 -4.77 24.09
CA GLU A 251 -26.66 -4.84 23.69
C GLU A 251 -26.51 -5.35 22.24
N TYR A 252 -25.75 -4.63 21.44
CA TYR A 252 -25.34 -5.07 20.10
C TYR A 252 -23.99 -5.76 20.17
N SER A 253 -23.94 -6.99 19.62
CA SER A 253 -22.71 -7.81 19.59
C SER A 253 -21.73 -7.40 18.48
N LEU A 254 -22.13 -6.49 17.59
CA LEU A 254 -21.35 -6.08 16.43
C LEU A 254 -20.00 -5.49 16.83
N ARG A 255 -18.93 -6.13 16.33
CA ARG A 255 -17.53 -5.78 16.59
C ARG A 255 -16.85 -5.16 15.38
N CYS A 256 -17.17 -5.70 14.19
CA CYS A 256 -16.58 -5.23 12.92
C CYS A 256 -17.69 -4.86 11.96
N LEU A 257 -17.68 -3.62 11.50
CA LEU A 257 -18.59 -3.10 10.47
C LEU A 257 -17.77 -2.46 9.36
N ASP A 258 -17.93 -2.98 8.14
CA ASP A 258 -17.40 -2.36 6.93
C ASP A 258 -18.54 -1.78 6.07
N LEU A 259 -18.53 -0.47 5.91
CA LEU A 259 -19.43 0.31 5.07
C LEU A 259 -18.64 1.10 4.00
N SER A 260 -17.41 0.70 3.73
CA SER A 260 -16.57 1.40 2.76
C SER A 260 -17.11 1.30 1.32
N GLU A 261 -16.73 2.25 0.49
CA GLU A 261 -17.16 2.31 -0.92
C GLU A 261 -18.69 2.31 -1.09
N ASN A 262 -19.37 3.20 -0.33
CA ASN A 262 -20.80 3.43 -0.38
C ASN A 262 -21.12 4.92 -0.70
N LYS A 263 -22.33 5.37 -0.42
CA LYS A 263 -22.79 6.75 -0.68
C LYS A 263 -23.29 7.45 0.59
N LEU A 264 -22.78 7.06 1.76
CA LEU A 264 -23.19 7.63 3.04
C LEU A 264 -22.89 9.14 3.08
N LEU A 265 -23.90 9.93 3.42
CA LEU A 265 -23.78 11.39 3.59
C LEU A 265 -23.47 11.76 5.02
N HIS A 266 -23.88 10.95 5.98
CA HIS A 266 -23.76 11.21 7.41
C HIS A 266 -23.08 10.05 8.13
N PHE A 267 -22.45 10.36 9.26
CA PHE A 267 -21.88 9.34 10.14
C PHE A 267 -23.01 8.45 10.71
N PRO A 268 -22.88 7.10 10.70
CA PRO A 268 -23.91 6.21 11.20
C PRO A 268 -24.24 6.42 12.68
N VAL A 269 -25.50 6.18 13.04
CA VAL A 269 -25.96 6.21 14.43
C VAL A 269 -25.93 4.79 14.99
N PHE A 270 -25.35 4.63 16.16
CA PHE A 270 -25.22 3.33 16.87
C PHE A 270 -26.00 3.33 18.18
N PRO A 271 -26.45 2.13 18.66
CA PRO A 271 -27.05 1.98 19.98
C PRO A 271 -26.10 2.42 21.09
N GLN A 272 -26.65 2.84 22.25
CA GLN A 272 -25.85 3.26 23.39
C GLN A 272 -24.94 2.14 23.92
N VAL A 273 -25.42 0.89 23.89
CA VAL A 273 -24.68 -0.28 24.32
C VAL A 273 -24.25 -1.06 23.09
N ASN A 274 -22.99 -0.93 22.69
CA ASN A 274 -22.42 -1.65 21.56
C ASN A 274 -20.99 -2.11 21.85
N LYS A 275 -20.51 -3.10 21.10
CA LYS A 275 -19.16 -3.67 21.20
C LYS A 275 -18.28 -3.34 20.00
N LEU A 276 -18.58 -2.30 19.27
CA LEU A 276 -17.90 -1.97 18.04
C LEU A 276 -16.42 -1.67 18.28
N VAL A 277 -15.56 -2.43 17.60
CA VAL A 277 -14.10 -2.35 17.69
C VAL A 277 -13.51 -1.78 16.41
N THR A 278 -14.07 -2.18 15.25
CA THR A 278 -13.59 -1.76 13.92
C THR A 278 -14.74 -1.18 13.12
N LEU A 279 -14.55 0.05 12.65
CA LEU A 279 -15.49 0.74 11.78
C LEU A 279 -14.75 1.30 10.57
N ASN A 280 -15.10 0.80 9.38
CA ASN A 280 -14.59 1.28 8.12
C ASN A 280 -15.70 2.04 7.36
N LEU A 281 -15.50 3.33 7.18
CA LEU A 281 -16.40 4.24 6.46
C LEU A 281 -15.67 4.93 5.29
N SER A 282 -14.55 4.37 4.85
CA SER A 282 -13.75 4.98 3.79
C SER A 282 -14.47 5.00 2.45
N LYS A 283 -14.13 5.98 1.60
CA LYS A 283 -14.72 6.14 0.26
C LYS A 283 -16.25 6.27 0.29
N ASN A 284 -16.73 7.24 1.06
CA ASN A 284 -18.12 7.64 1.12
C ASN A 284 -18.25 9.15 0.80
N LEU A 285 -19.38 9.77 1.13
CA LEU A 285 -19.65 11.20 0.93
C LEU A 285 -19.89 11.91 2.26
N ILE A 286 -19.33 11.37 3.34
CA ILE A 286 -19.61 11.82 4.71
C ILE A 286 -19.09 13.25 4.91
N GLN A 287 -19.99 14.10 5.45
CA GLN A 287 -19.69 15.43 5.94
C GLN A 287 -20.01 15.47 7.44
N LEU A 288 -19.01 15.82 8.26
CA LEU A 288 -19.20 16.04 9.69
C LEU A 288 -19.52 17.51 9.90
N THR A 289 -20.79 17.90 9.80
CA THR A 289 -21.21 19.29 10.02
C THR A 289 -21.80 19.44 11.41
N ALA A 290 -21.45 20.54 12.10
CA ALA A 290 -22.08 20.93 13.37
C ALA A 290 -23.51 21.46 13.17
N GLU A 291 -23.95 21.71 11.94
CA GLU A 291 -25.30 22.18 11.63
C GLU A 291 -26.25 20.99 11.54
N SER A 292 -27.25 21.03 12.43
CA SER A 292 -28.42 20.17 12.30
C SER A 292 -29.13 20.40 10.95
N PRO A 293 -29.76 19.37 10.34
CA PRO A 293 -30.37 19.46 9.01
C PRO A 293 -31.55 20.47 8.89
N HIS A 294 -31.85 21.22 9.91
CA HIS A 294 -33.08 22.05 9.98
C HIS A 294 -33.01 23.43 9.34
N SER A 295 -31.93 23.88 8.71
CA SER A 295 -31.89 25.28 8.24
C SER A 295 -32.13 25.52 6.75
N LYS A 296 -32.26 24.50 5.88
CA LYS A 296 -32.63 24.68 4.47
C LYS A 296 -33.33 23.44 3.87
N MET A 297 -34.54 23.16 4.31
CA MET A 297 -35.50 22.46 3.47
C MET A 297 -36.67 23.42 3.16
N ASP A 298 -36.53 24.18 2.08
CA ASP A 298 -37.64 24.74 1.38
C ASP A 298 -38.44 23.59 0.72
N TYR A 299 -39.63 23.40 1.28
CA TYR A 299 -40.84 22.85 0.66
C TYR A 299 -40.72 21.88 -0.52
N MET A 300 -40.74 20.58 -0.20
CA MET A 300 -41.46 19.60 -1.00
C MET A 300 -42.20 18.63 -0.07
N GLU A 301 -43.51 18.67 -0.16
CA GLU A 301 -44.49 17.86 0.57
C GLU A 301 -44.25 16.34 0.28
N ASN A 302 -43.93 15.58 1.32
CA ASN A 302 -44.26 14.17 1.40
C ASN A 302 -44.60 13.82 2.86
N GLU A 303 -45.89 13.70 3.13
CA GLU A 303 -46.54 13.53 4.45
C GLU A 303 -46.15 12.23 5.21
N TRP A 304 -45.26 11.38 4.73
CA TRP A 304 -44.96 10.08 5.37
C TRP A 304 -43.64 10.02 6.16
N LEU A 305 -42.81 11.03 6.05
CA LEU A 305 -41.52 11.12 6.78
C LEU A 305 -41.60 11.86 8.11
N ASP A 306 -42.71 12.57 8.37
CA ASP A 306 -42.81 13.55 9.48
C ASP A 306 -43.10 12.91 10.85
N ALA A 307 -43.68 11.73 10.91
CA ALA A 307 -44.10 11.13 12.18
C ALA A 307 -42.97 10.51 13.00
N SER A 308 -41.92 10.00 12.37
CA SER A 308 -40.75 9.40 13.04
C SER A 308 -39.69 10.42 13.45
N PHE A 309 -39.58 11.54 12.70
CA PHE A 309 -38.63 12.61 13.00
C PHE A 309 -39.08 13.48 14.20
N HIS A 310 -40.36 13.76 14.36
CA HIS A 310 -40.88 14.56 15.49
C HIS A 310 -40.78 13.85 16.85
N LEU A 311 -40.71 12.53 16.91
CA LEU A 311 -40.50 11.78 18.17
C LEU A 311 -39.03 11.77 18.62
N LEU A 312 -38.11 11.95 17.70
CA LEU A 312 -36.67 12.03 17.99
C LEU A 312 -36.26 13.41 18.52
N ASP A 313 -36.87 14.48 18.01
CA ASP A 313 -36.52 15.89 18.34
C ASP A 313 -36.94 16.31 19.77
N GLN A 314 -38.02 15.73 20.33
CA GLN A 314 -38.46 16.09 21.69
C GLN A 314 -37.69 15.41 22.84
N LYS A 315 -36.96 14.27 22.58
CA LYS A 315 -36.09 13.62 23.57
C LYS A 315 -34.63 14.06 23.47
N GLN A 316 -34.17 14.55 22.31
CA GLN A 316 -32.76 14.88 22.08
C GLN A 316 -32.34 16.31 22.55
N SER A 317 -33.27 17.19 22.90
CA SER A 317 -32.89 18.57 23.28
C SER A 317 -32.28 18.69 24.68
N ARG A 318 -31.99 17.59 25.40
CA ARG A 318 -31.40 17.62 26.75
C ARG A 318 -30.21 16.68 27.02
N ASN A 319 -29.83 15.84 26.09
CA ASN A 319 -28.61 15.03 26.27
C ASN A 319 -27.67 15.27 25.08
N LYS A 320 -26.44 15.71 25.35
CA LYS A 320 -25.33 15.75 24.42
C LYS A 320 -25.32 14.47 23.59
N SER A 321 -25.33 14.58 22.28
CA SER A 321 -25.24 13.45 21.36
C SER A 321 -23.80 12.89 21.36
N SER A 322 -23.36 12.27 22.48
CA SER A 322 -22.11 11.54 22.50
C SER A 322 -22.29 10.27 21.67
N LEU A 323 -21.44 10.08 20.66
CA LEU A 323 -21.32 8.83 19.95
C LEU A 323 -20.81 7.76 20.92
N TYR A 324 -21.63 6.78 21.29
CA TYR A 324 -21.28 5.76 22.29
C TYR A 324 -20.30 4.70 21.72
N LEU A 325 -19.07 5.11 21.37
CA LEU A 325 -18.08 4.27 20.70
C LEU A 325 -16.83 4.02 21.57
N SER A 326 -17.03 3.74 22.87
CA SER A 326 -15.96 3.63 23.86
C SER A 326 -15.00 2.45 23.62
N GLN A 327 -15.43 1.41 22.91
CA GLN A 327 -14.61 0.24 22.58
C GLN A 327 -13.96 0.31 21.19
N LEU A 328 -14.22 1.38 20.44
CA LEU A 328 -13.70 1.54 19.08
C LEU A 328 -12.17 1.68 19.11
N VAL A 329 -11.49 0.78 18.37
CA VAL A 329 -10.03 0.74 18.25
C VAL A 329 -9.57 1.25 16.88
N TYR A 330 -10.33 0.97 15.84
CA TYR A 330 -10.01 1.34 14.45
C TYR A 330 -11.17 2.11 13.83
N LEU A 331 -10.88 3.31 13.32
CA LEU A 331 -11.82 4.14 12.56
C LEU A 331 -11.17 4.61 11.26
N ASP A 332 -11.76 4.22 10.12
CA ASP A 332 -11.36 4.72 8.82
C ASP A 332 -12.45 5.60 8.22
N LEU A 333 -12.15 6.88 8.04
CA LEU A 333 -12.96 7.92 7.42
C LEU A 333 -12.28 8.48 6.17
N SER A 334 -11.29 7.78 5.61
CA SER A 334 -10.54 8.25 4.44
C SER A 334 -11.42 8.35 3.19
N TYR A 335 -11.02 9.21 2.24
CA TYR A 335 -11.77 9.41 1.00
C TYR A 335 -13.24 9.80 1.23
N ASN A 336 -13.46 10.83 2.05
CA ASN A 336 -14.76 11.42 2.30
C ASN A 336 -14.75 12.93 1.98
N GLU A 337 -15.79 13.65 2.35
CA GLU A 337 -15.94 15.11 2.11
C GLU A 337 -15.83 15.93 3.40
N ILE A 338 -15.08 15.46 4.38
CA ILE A 338 -14.98 16.06 5.70
C ILE A 338 -14.15 17.36 5.63
N LYS A 339 -14.78 18.50 5.95
CA LYS A 339 -14.15 19.84 5.95
C LYS A 339 -13.70 20.27 7.34
N SER A 340 -14.43 19.86 8.36
CA SER A 340 -14.16 20.14 9.77
C SER A 340 -14.70 18.99 10.63
N ILE A 341 -14.13 18.84 11.81
CA ILE A 341 -14.56 17.83 12.79
C ILE A 341 -15.16 18.62 13.97
N PRO A 342 -16.40 18.33 14.39
CA PRO A 342 -16.97 18.93 15.59
C PRO A 342 -16.15 18.58 16.84
N ASP A 343 -16.05 19.51 17.78
CA ASP A 343 -15.21 19.36 18.99
C ASP A 343 -15.56 18.12 19.82
N GLU A 344 -16.85 17.78 19.89
CA GLU A 344 -17.38 16.65 20.67
C GLU A 344 -17.30 15.29 19.93
N PHE A 345 -16.84 15.25 18.67
CA PHE A 345 -16.90 14.04 17.84
C PHE A 345 -16.16 12.84 18.43
N PHE A 346 -15.00 13.07 19.03
CA PHE A 346 -14.17 12.01 19.60
C PHE A 346 -14.40 11.76 21.10
N GLU A 347 -15.30 12.47 21.78
CA GLU A 347 -15.44 12.43 23.27
C GLU A 347 -15.59 11.02 23.85
N SER A 348 -16.24 10.10 23.14
CA SER A 348 -16.45 8.73 23.62
C SER A 348 -15.38 7.72 23.15
N MET A 349 -14.45 8.12 22.27
CA MET A 349 -13.56 7.19 21.58
C MET A 349 -12.21 7.00 22.28
N SER A 350 -12.22 6.80 23.60
CA SER A 350 -11.00 6.72 24.42
C SER A 350 -10.10 5.49 24.12
N SER A 351 -10.66 4.46 23.49
CA SER A 351 -9.91 3.25 23.09
C SER A 351 -9.33 3.33 21.67
N LEU A 352 -9.52 4.47 20.95
CA LEU A 352 -9.13 4.58 19.55
C LEU A 352 -7.60 4.51 19.41
N HIS A 353 -7.11 3.52 18.64
CA HIS A 353 -5.70 3.32 18.37
C HIS A 353 -5.29 3.80 16.97
N THR A 354 -6.18 3.63 16.01
CA THR A 354 -5.93 4.03 14.62
C THR A 354 -7.06 4.88 14.11
N LEU A 355 -6.71 6.08 13.66
CA LEU A 355 -7.60 7.04 13.03
C LEU A 355 -7.07 7.39 11.65
N ASN A 356 -7.84 7.07 10.61
CA ASN A 356 -7.53 7.45 9.24
C ASN A 356 -8.55 8.49 8.74
N LEU A 357 -8.07 9.70 8.48
CA LEU A 357 -8.80 10.83 7.93
C LEU A 357 -8.20 11.30 6.60
N SER A 358 -7.37 10.46 5.98
CA SER A 358 -6.69 10.84 4.74
C SER A 358 -7.65 11.07 3.58
N LYS A 359 -7.23 11.89 2.61
CA LYS A 359 -8.02 12.20 1.41
C LYS A 359 -9.43 12.72 1.72
N ASN A 360 -9.44 13.76 2.54
CA ASN A 360 -10.61 14.57 2.88
C ASN A 360 -10.35 16.04 2.50
N CYS A 361 -11.16 16.96 3.03
CA CYS A 361 -11.07 18.39 2.77
C CYS A 361 -10.75 19.21 4.04
N LEU A 362 -10.10 18.58 5.04
CA LEU A 362 -9.82 19.20 6.34
C LEU A 362 -8.87 20.40 6.18
N GLN A 363 -9.26 21.56 6.75
CA GLN A 363 -8.43 22.77 6.78
C GLN A 363 -7.65 22.93 8.10
N ALA A 364 -8.14 22.33 9.17
CA ALA A 364 -7.50 22.30 10.48
C ALA A 364 -7.75 20.96 11.17
N PHE A 365 -6.80 20.54 12.01
CA PHE A 365 -6.97 19.43 12.93
C PHE A 365 -6.40 19.84 14.30
N VAL A 366 -7.23 19.72 15.34
CA VAL A 366 -6.92 20.22 16.68
C VAL A 366 -7.16 19.09 17.69
N VAL A 367 -6.13 18.78 18.48
CA VAL A 367 -6.22 17.90 19.65
C VAL A 367 -5.81 18.72 20.86
N THR A 368 -6.74 18.88 21.80
CA THR A 368 -6.55 19.61 23.05
C THR A 368 -6.30 18.67 24.22
N TYR A 369 -5.91 19.20 25.36
CA TYR A 369 -5.59 18.45 26.58
C TYR A 369 -6.77 17.68 27.17
N ASP A 370 -8.00 18.02 26.82
CA ASP A 370 -9.25 17.39 27.25
C ASP A 370 -9.82 16.41 26.20
N SER A 371 -9.12 16.21 25.07
CA SER A 371 -9.53 15.26 24.04
C SER A 371 -9.43 13.81 24.54
N ALA A 372 -10.39 12.96 24.13
CA ALA A 372 -10.41 11.54 24.47
C ALA A 372 -9.41 10.67 23.70
N LEU A 373 -8.64 11.22 22.76
CA LEU A 373 -7.71 10.47 21.89
C LEU A 373 -6.43 9.96 22.60
N ILE A 374 -6.53 9.59 23.86
CA ILE A 374 -5.41 9.20 24.74
C ILE A 374 -4.71 7.88 24.35
N SER A 375 -5.43 7.02 23.65
CA SER A 375 -4.93 5.70 23.22
C SER A 375 -4.39 5.71 21.79
N LEU A 376 -4.39 6.85 21.11
CA LEU A 376 -4.07 6.93 19.69
C LEU A 376 -2.60 6.61 19.42
N VAL A 377 -2.38 5.67 18.48
CA VAL A 377 -1.06 5.17 18.08
C VAL A 377 -0.72 5.56 16.65
N VAL A 378 -1.72 5.53 15.76
CA VAL A 378 -1.57 5.87 14.33
C VAL A 378 -2.60 6.92 13.96
N LEU A 379 -2.12 8.03 13.39
CA LEU A 379 -2.96 9.11 12.87
C LEU A 379 -2.57 9.41 11.43
N ASP A 380 -3.52 9.24 10.51
CA ASP A 380 -3.35 9.60 9.10
C ASP A 380 -4.26 10.78 8.73
N LEU A 381 -3.65 11.91 8.44
CA LEU A 381 -4.25 13.16 7.99
C LEU A 381 -3.77 13.53 6.58
N SER A 382 -3.15 12.61 5.86
CA SER A 382 -2.54 12.88 4.55
C SER A 382 -3.58 13.26 3.49
N TYR A 383 -3.12 13.95 2.46
CA TYR A 383 -3.99 14.35 1.34
C TYR A 383 -5.24 15.14 1.80
N ASN A 384 -5.02 16.18 2.58
CA ASN A 384 -6.04 17.12 3.01
C ASN A 384 -5.65 18.56 2.58
N ALA A 385 -6.35 19.56 3.11
CA ALA A 385 -6.07 20.98 2.87
C ALA A 385 -5.60 21.68 4.16
N LEU A 386 -4.90 20.95 5.05
CA LEU A 386 -4.51 21.45 6.37
C LEU A 386 -3.57 22.65 6.26
N GLN A 387 -3.98 23.73 6.87
CA GLN A 387 -3.18 24.94 7.09
C GLN A 387 -2.76 25.07 8.56
N ASN A 388 -3.61 24.57 9.47
CA ASN A 388 -3.40 24.61 10.91
C ASN A 388 -3.41 23.21 11.52
N LEU A 389 -2.44 22.95 12.40
CA LEU A 389 -2.30 21.71 13.14
C LEU A 389 -1.94 22.01 14.58
N LEU A 390 -2.75 21.55 15.53
CA LEU A 390 -2.47 21.65 16.96
C LEU A 390 -2.56 20.25 17.58
N LEU A 391 -1.50 19.80 18.22
CA LEU A 391 -1.37 18.48 18.81
C LEU A 391 -0.93 18.60 20.28
N ASP A 392 -1.82 18.24 21.23
CA ASP A 392 -1.44 18.19 22.63
C ASP A 392 -0.59 16.94 22.94
N ALA A 393 0.62 17.16 23.40
CA ALA A 393 1.61 16.09 23.65
C ALA A 393 1.20 15.18 24.82
N GLY A 394 0.48 15.69 25.81
CA GLY A 394 -0.02 14.91 26.94
C GLY A 394 -1.07 13.91 26.50
N THR A 395 -2.04 14.35 25.73
CA THR A 395 -3.11 13.51 25.15
C THR A 395 -2.54 12.48 24.16
N LEU A 396 -1.65 12.92 23.27
CA LEU A 396 -1.06 12.07 22.23
C LEU A 396 0.23 11.36 22.66
N SER A 397 0.39 11.08 23.95
CA SER A 397 1.60 10.46 24.49
C SER A 397 1.92 9.07 23.91
N ASN A 398 0.93 8.37 23.38
CA ASN A 398 1.04 7.05 22.76
C ASN A 398 1.24 7.10 21.22
N LEU A 399 1.17 8.29 20.59
CA LEU A 399 1.25 8.42 19.14
C LEU A 399 2.62 8.02 18.62
N LYS A 400 2.66 7.02 17.75
CA LYS A 400 3.89 6.47 17.15
C LYS A 400 4.05 6.83 15.69
N GLU A 401 2.96 6.90 14.94
CA GLU A 401 2.97 7.13 13.51
C GLU A 401 2.04 8.29 13.16
N LEU A 402 2.57 9.30 12.49
CA LEU A 402 1.85 10.48 12.06
C LEU A 402 2.09 10.72 10.57
N TYR A 403 1.01 10.63 9.79
CA TYR A 403 1.02 10.87 8.35
C TYR A 403 0.26 12.15 8.05
N ILE A 404 0.96 13.18 7.56
CA ILE A 404 0.40 14.48 7.19
C ILE A 404 0.92 14.98 5.83
N GLN A 405 1.41 14.06 4.99
CA GLN A 405 1.89 14.40 3.67
C GLN A 405 0.77 14.92 2.75
N ASN A 406 1.15 15.70 1.73
CA ASN A 406 0.21 16.32 0.79
C ASN A 406 -0.85 17.18 1.49
N ASN A 407 -0.38 18.22 2.18
CA ASN A 407 -1.18 19.24 2.83
C ASN A 407 -0.64 20.64 2.50
N HIS A 408 -1.13 21.68 3.16
CA HIS A 408 -0.73 23.07 2.94
C HIS A 408 -0.11 23.71 4.19
N LEU A 409 0.57 22.89 5.01
CA LEU A 409 1.18 23.35 6.26
C LEU A 409 2.37 24.28 5.97
N GLN A 410 2.33 25.50 6.49
CA GLN A 410 3.40 26.48 6.34
C GLN A 410 3.94 26.95 7.70
N THR A 411 3.04 27.20 8.63
CA THR A 411 3.35 27.68 9.97
C THR A 411 2.92 26.65 11.00
N LEU A 412 3.86 26.20 11.81
CA LEU A 412 3.63 25.22 12.87
C LEU A 412 4.31 25.69 14.15
N GLN A 413 3.86 25.19 15.30
CA GLN A 413 4.57 25.39 16.55
C GLN A 413 6.00 24.84 16.45
N PHE A 414 6.97 25.56 17.00
CA PHE A 414 8.39 25.22 16.91
C PHE A 414 8.71 23.77 17.34
N ASP A 415 8.11 23.28 18.40
CA ASP A 415 8.37 22.01 19.05
C ASP A 415 7.24 20.98 18.89
N ILE A 416 6.29 21.23 17.99
CA ILE A 416 5.08 20.40 17.83
C ILE A 416 5.37 18.89 17.70
N PHE A 417 6.43 18.50 17.00
CA PHE A 417 6.79 17.09 16.83
C PHE A 417 7.79 16.59 17.86
N SER A 418 8.71 17.45 18.32
CA SER A 418 9.69 17.06 19.33
C SER A 418 9.07 16.89 20.72
N SER A 419 7.91 17.48 20.96
CA SER A 419 7.16 17.31 22.20
C SER A 419 6.42 15.95 22.29
N LEU A 420 6.19 15.23 21.17
CA LEU A 420 5.49 13.94 21.15
C LEU A 420 6.42 12.81 21.59
N PRO A 421 6.25 12.23 22.80
CA PRO A 421 7.30 11.41 23.43
C PRO A 421 7.47 10.01 22.80
N SER A 422 6.48 9.52 22.09
CA SER A 422 6.48 8.17 21.48
C SER A 422 6.62 8.18 19.96
N LEU A 423 6.70 9.36 19.33
CA LEU A 423 6.68 9.49 17.88
C LEU A 423 7.90 8.82 17.23
N ARG A 424 7.65 7.87 16.34
CA ARG A 424 8.69 7.11 15.62
C ARG A 424 8.72 7.39 14.13
N LEU A 425 7.54 7.58 13.52
CA LEU A 425 7.39 7.86 12.11
C LEU A 425 6.63 9.16 11.92
N LEU A 426 7.22 10.04 11.12
CA LEU A 426 6.60 11.30 10.71
C LEU A 426 6.76 11.50 9.21
N ASN A 427 5.64 11.56 8.50
CA ASN A 427 5.63 11.87 7.09
C ASN A 427 5.04 13.26 6.84
N LEU A 428 5.90 14.18 6.42
CA LEU A 428 5.62 15.58 6.10
C LEU A 428 5.79 15.90 4.62
N GLN A 429 5.96 14.90 3.77
CA GLN A 429 6.20 15.09 2.34
C GLN A 429 5.15 15.99 1.69
N SER A 430 5.53 16.77 0.68
CA SER A 430 4.62 17.63 -0.11
C SER A 430 3.79 18.57 0.79
N ASN A 431 4.50 19.37 1.57
CA ASN A 431 4.00 20.49 2.35
C ASN A 431 4.83 21.74 2.00
N ASN A 432 4.78 22.77 2.81
CA ASN A 432 5.62 23.96 2.64
C ASN A 432 6.32 24.35 3.95
N ILE A 433 6.96 23.37 4.58
CA ILE A 433 7.57 23.49 5.91
C ILE A 433 8.97 24.05 5.78
N SER A 434 9.37 24.93 6.71
CA SER A 434 10.76 25.38 6.90
C SER A 434 11.36 24.81 8.18
N LEU A 435 12.70 24.60 8.18
CA LEU A 435 13.43 24.03 9.31
C LEU A 435 14.16 25.12 10.10
N CYS A 436 14.10 25.01 11.43
CA CYS A 436 14.76 25.97 12.31
C CYS A 436 16.25 25.66 12.46
N SER A 437 17.07 26.72 12.55
CA SER A 437 18.47 26.60 12.94
C SER A 437 18.59 26.57 14.48
N MET A 438 19.40 25.64 15.00
CA MET A 438 19.67 25.53 16.42
C MET A 438 20.39 26.78 16.99
N TYR A 439 21.14 27.49 16.17
CA TYR A 439 21.96 28.64 16.56
C TYR A 439 21.28 30.00 16.40
N SER A 440 20.06 30.07 15.88
CA SER A 440 19.34 31.35 15.93
C SER A 440 19.00 31.63 17.38
N GLY A 441 19.77 32.52 18.01
CA GLY A 441 19.60 32.96 19.42
C GLY A 441 18.22 33.53 19.73
N LEU A 442 17.37 33.69 18.72
CA LEU A 442 15.94 33.96 18.77
C LEU A 442 15.14 32.75 19.27
N ALA A 443 15.63 31.52 19.15
CA ALA A 443 14.90 30.30 19.58
C ALA A 443 14.74 30.22 21.12
N LYS A 444 15.62 30.84 21.88
CA LYS A 444 15.52 30.90 23.35
C LYS A 444 14.68 32.05 23.89
N GLN A 445 14.32 33.04 23.07
CA GLN A 445 13.52 34.20 23.49
C GLN A 445 12.08 34.18 23.06
N ARG A 446 11.66 33.28 22.14
CA ARG A 446 10.26 33.09 21.78
C ARG A 446 9.62 32.10 22.74
N LEU A 447 9.40 32.59 23.96
CA LEU A 447 8.57 31.94 24.96
C LEU A 447 7.10 31.99 24.52
N ALA A 448 6.49 30.81 24.48
CA ALA A 448 5.05 30.58 24.57
C ALA A 448 4.15 31.42 23.65
N GLY A 449 3.75 30.89 22.51
CA GLY A 449 2.54 31.29 21.82
C GLY A 449 2.69 32.03 20.50
N GLU A 450 3.91 32.30 19.98
CA GLU A 450 4.07 32.81 18.61
C GLU A 450 4.32 31.65 17.62
N GLU A 451 3.50 31.61 16.57
CA GLU A 451 3.73 30.72 15.43
C GLU A 451 5.11 31.00 14.86
N SER A 452 6.03 30.05 15.04
CA SER A 452 7.35 30.15 14.42
C SER A 452 7.22 29.70 12.97
N GLY A 453 7.74 30.49 12.03
CA GLY A 453 7.74 30.10 10.63
C GLY A 453 8.63 28.87 10.31
N CYS A 454 9.07 28.08 11.32
CA CYS A 454 9.92 26.92 11.15
C CYS A 454 9.72 25.85 12.26
N VAL A 455 10.06 24.60 11.97
CA VAL A 455 9.92 23.44 12.85
C VAL A 455 11.27 22.91 13.30
N SER A 456 11.38 22.44 14.55
CA SER A 456 12.57 21.79 15.10
C SER A 456 12.34 20.31 15.37
N PHE A 457 13.35 19.49 15.06
CA PHE A 457 13.41 18.07 15.40
C PHE A 457 14.45 17.77 16.48
N VAL A 458 15.11 18.78 16.99
CA VAL A 458 16.13 18.63 18.04
C VAL A 458 15.53 18.04 19.30
N ASP A 459 16.26 17.12 19.93
CA ASP A 459 15.81 16.42 21.15
C ASP A 459 14.58 15.49 20.96
N SER A 460 14.42 14.87 19.76
CA SER A 460 13.40 13.86 19.47
C SER A 460 14.01 12.45 19.39
N PRO A 461 14.37 11.82 20.53
CA PRO A 461 15.16 10.58 20.54
C PRO A 461 14.40 9.33 20.04
N THR A 462 13.08 9.37 20.00
CA THR A 462 12.23 8.27 19.53
C THR A 462 12.00 8.27 18.03
N LEU A 463 12.24 9.42 17.35
CA LEU A 463 11.99 9.58 15.93
C LEU A 463 13.01 8.79 15.11
N GLN A 464 12.52 7.85 14.31
CA GLN A 464 13.31 6.90 13.50
C GLN A 464 13.11 7.10 11.99
N TYR A 465 11.92 7.49 11.55
CA TYR A 465 11.56 7.63 10.15
C TYR A 465 11.01 9.03 9.91
N LEU A 466 11.73 9.81 9.11
CA LEU A 466 11.36 11.20 8.80
C LEU A 466 11.39 11.43 7.29
N TYR A 467 10.23 11.81 6.74
CA TYR A 467 10.04 12.11 5.32
C TYR A 467 9.73 13.59 5.15
N LEU A 468 10.64 14.33 4.51
CA LEU A 468 10.57 15.77 4.23
C LEU A 468 10.69 16.07 2.73
N ALA A 469 10.45 15.08 1.88
CA ALA A 469 10.50 15.27 0.43
C ALA A 469 9.49 16.34 -0.03
N ASP A 470 9.83 17.06 -1.09
CA ASP A 470 8.94 18.02 -1.75
C ASP A 470 8.34 19.08 -0.78
N ASN A 471 9.22 19.74 0.00
CA ASN A 471 8.83 20.80 0.94
C ASN A 471 9.34 22.20 0.54
N MET A 472 9.99 22.33 -0.62
CA MET A 472 10.65 23.57 -1.05
C MET A 472 11.70 24.06 -0.05
N LEU A 473 12.37 23.13 0.64
CA LEU A 473 13.42 23.44 1.61
C LEU A 473 14.59 24.14 0.92
N ASN A 474 14.86 25.38 1.31
CA ASN A 474 15.98 26.16 0.75
C ASN A 474 17.30 25.88 1.48
N ILE A 475 17.25 25.64 2.79
CA ILE A 475 18.42 25.44 3.65
C ILE A 475 18.12 24.31 4.63
N LEU A 476 19.09 23.40 4.79
CA LEU A 476 19.14 22.44 5.88
C LEU A 476 20.17 22.97 6.91
N PRO A 477 19.71 23.51 8.04
CA PRO A 477 20.60 24.16 9.02
C PRO A 477 21.50 23.15 9.75
N ALA A 478 22.59 23.64 10.31
CA ALA A 478 23.49 22.83 11.15
C ALA A 478 22.75 22.28 12.39
N TYR A 479 23.02 21.03 12.73
CA TYR A 479 22.46 20.30 13.87
C TYR A 479 20.93 20.19 13.90
N THR A 480 20.26 20.21 12.75
CA THR A 480 18.79 20.12 12.63
C THR A 480 18.24 18.86 13.30
N PHE A 481 18.95 17.74 13.23
CA PHE A 481 18.51 16.43 13.76
C PHE A 481 19.33 15.99 14.99
N TYR A 482 19.90 16.94 15.73
CA TYR A 482 20.73 16.63 16.90
C TYR A 482 19.93 15.92 17.99
N LYS A 483 20.47 14.81 18.51
CA LYS A 483 19.81 13.93 19.49
C LYS A 483 18.52 13.25 18.97
N THR A 484 18.40 13.05 17.68
CA THR A 484 17.40 12.11 17.12
C THR A 484 18.07 10.76 16.89
N SER A 485 17.24 9.72 16.65
CA SER A 485 17.69 8.36 16.33
C SER A 485 17.25 7.93 14.94
N LEU A 486 17.33 8.85 13.96
CA LEU A 486 16.84 8.60 12.61
C LEU A 486 17.56 7.42 11.95
N ILE A 487 16.77 6.50 11.44
CA ILE A 487 17.18 5.37 10.60
C ILE A 487 16.97 5.73 9.13
N VAL A 488 15.84 6.38 8.82
CA VAL A 488 15.47 6.84 7.47
C VAL A 488 15.28 8.35 7.48
N LEU A 489 15.97 9.03 6.58
CA LEU A 489 15.78 10.46 6.31
C LEU A 489 15.60 10.70 4.81
N ASP A 490 14.43 11.20 4.45
CA ASP A 490 14.13 11.60 3.09
C ASP A 490 14.03 13.12 2.96
N LEU A 491 14.95 13.71 2.22
CA LEU A 491 15.05 15.13 1.89
C LEU A 491 14.97 15.36 0.37
N SER A 492 14.50 14.36 -0.38
CA SER A 492 14.46 14.42 -1.84
C SER A 492 13.50 15.49 -2.37
N MET A 493 13.61 15.81 -3.66
CA MET A 493 12.70 16.72 -4.35
C MET A 493 12.54 18.10 -3.69
N ASN A 494 13.62 18.63 -3.09
CA ASN A 494 13.70 20.00 -2.57
C ASN A 494 14.68 20.83 -3.45
N PRO A 495 14.25 21.28 -4.63
CA PRO A 495 15.14 21.91 -5.60
C PRO A 495 15.77 23.19 -5.06
N GLY A 496 17.10 23.24 -5.06
CA GLY A 496 17.85 24.37 -4.53
C GLY A 496 18.26 24.25 -3.06
N LEU A 497 18.03 23.09 -2.45
CA LEU A 497 18.43 22.80 -1.07
C LEU A 497 19.93 23.04 -0.87
N LYS A 498 20.28 23.87 0.12
CA LYS A 498 21.64 24.07 0.60
C LYS A 498 21.83 23.35 1.93
N ILE A 499 22.79 22.43 1.99
CA ILE A 499 23.09 21.67 3.19
C ILE A 499 24.24 22.36 3.91
N GLU A 500 24.00 22.86 5.13
CA GLU A 500 25.02 23.45 5.95
C GLU A 500 25.99 22.39 6.51
N VAL A 501 27.21 22.78 6.73
CA VAL A 501 28.21 21.94 7.42
C VAL A 501 27.67 21.51 8.78
N LYS A 502 27.73 20.20 9.09
CA LYS A 502 27.16 19.59 10.30
C LYS A 502 25.62 19.55 10.35
N ALA A 503 24.92 19.72 9.24
CA ALA A 503 23.46 19.62 9.20
C ALA A 503 22.96 18.25 9.70
N LEU A 504 23.67 17.17 9.36
CA LEU A 504 23.36 15.80 9.74
C LEU A 504 24.14 15.30 10.97
N SER A 505 24.84 16.18 11.69
CA SER A 505 25.59 15.78 12.87
C SER A 505 24.68 15.26 13.97
N GLY A 506 25.05 14.11 14.54
CA GLY A 506 24.28 13.35 15.51
C GLY A 506 23.64 12.10 14.94
N LEU A 507 23.63 11.95 13.59
CA LEU A 507 23.05 10.80 12.90
C LEU A 507 24.09 9.74 12.48
N GLU A 508 25.36 9.95 12.76
CA GLU A 508 26.50 9.14 12.28
C GLU A 508 26.39 7.66 12.68
N LYS A 509 25.68 7.37 13.80
CA LYS A 509 25.53 6.02 14.36
C LYS A 509 24.14 5.40 14.18
N SER A 510 23.18 6.12 13.59
CA SER A 510 21.80 5.66 13.48
C SER A 510 21.29 5.61 12.05
N LEU A 511 21.75 6.51 11.17
CA LEU A 511 21.21 6.66 9.84
C LEU A 511 21.64 5.49 8.93
N GLU A 512 20.63 4.78 8.37
CA GLU A 512 20.83 3.69 7.43
C GLU A 512 20.41 4.07 5.99
N TYR A 513 19.40 4.92 5.84
CA TYR A 513 18.83 5.30 4.55
C TYR A 513 18.79 6.82 4.43
N LEU A 514 19.48 7.36 3.42
CA LEU A 514 19.49 8.80 3.12
C LEU A 514 19.08 9.04 1.67
N TYR A 515 17.99 9.78 1.48
CA TYR A 515 17.48 10.16 0.16
C TYR A 515 17.67 11.67 -0.04
N LEU A 516 18.43 12.04 -1.07
CA LEU A 516 18.76 13.43 -1.46
C LEU A 516 18.53 13.65 -2.96
N HIS A 517 17.79 12.79 -3.62
CA HIS A 517 17.56 12.92 -5.06
C HIS A 517 16.69 14.13 -5.42
N GLY A 518 16.86 14.66 -6.64
CA GLY A 518 16.02 15.75 -7.15
C GLY A 518 16.24 17.11 -6.48
N ASN A 519 17.39 17.34 -5.85
CA ASN A 519 17.67 18.58 -5.08
C ASN A 519 18.48 19.63 -5.83
N SER A 520 18.94 19.33 -7.04
CA SER A 520 19.85 20.20 -7.81
C SER A 520 21.20 20.49 -7.11
N LEU A 521 21.67 19.60 -6.23
CA LEU A 521 22.92 19.73 -5.49
C LEU A 521 24.12 19.75 -6.43
N ILE A 522 25.00 20.75 -6.24
CA ILE A 522 26.28 20.88 -6.99
C ILE A 522 27.41 20.23 -6.17
N GLU A 523 27.33 20.31 -4.84
CA GLU A 523 28.30 19.75 -3.91
C GLU A 523 27.61 19.15 -2.67
N LEU A 524 28.30 18.21 -2.02
CA LEU A 524 27.86 17.59 -0.78
C LEU A 524 28.71 18.11 0.37
N ASN A 525 28.11 18.93 1.23
CA ASN A 525 28.74 19.42 2.45
C ASN A 525 28.51 18.46 3.65
N ILE A 526 28.55 17.16 3.38
CA ILE A 526 28.28 16.07 4.34
C ILE A 526 29.52 15.21 4.43
N ASP A 527 29.99 14.94 5.65
CA ASP A 527 31.08 13.99 5.90
C ASP A 527 30.54 12.53 5.89
N LEU A 528 30.18 12.04 4.70
CA LEU A 528 29.60 10.72 4.50
C LEU A 528 30.44 9.56 5.08
N PRO A 529 31.80 9.60 5.06
CA PRO A 529 32.63 8.55 5.66
C PRO A 529 32.40 8.34 7.16
N CYS A 530 31.87 9.33 7.87
CA CYS A 530 31.61 9.23 9.31
C CYS A 530 30.32 8.41 9.64
N PHE A 531 29.48 8.10 8.65
CA PHE A 531 28.23 7.39 8.87
C PHE A 531 28.42 5.88 8.90
N SER A 532 28.65 5.34 10.10
CA SER A 532 29.00 3.91 10.30
C SER A 532 27.88 2.91 10.03
N HIS A 533 26.65 3.36 9.82
CA HIS A 533 25.47 2.52 9.58
C HIS A 533 24.76 2.81 8.24
N LEU A 534 25.27 3.76 7.43
CA LEU A 534 24.63 4.15 6.18
C LEU A 534 24.74 3.06 5.12
N LYS A 535 23.62 2.41 4.80
CA LYS A 535 23.49 1.31 3.83
C LYS A 535 23.01 1.77 2.45
N HIS A 536 22.09 2.76 2.43
CA HIS A 536 21.45 3.24 1.23
C HIS A 536 21.62 4.73 1.07
N LEU A 537 22.23 5.16 -0.03
CA LEU A 537 22.43 6.57 -0.37
C LEU A 537 21.89 6.82 -1.80
N ASN A 538 20.84 7.63 -1.89
CA ASN A 538 20.28 8.05 -3.17
C ASN A 538 20.63 9.53 -3.42
N LEU A 539 21.51 9.78 -4.40
CA LEU A 539 21.95 11.10 -4.88
C LEU A 539 21.51 11.36 -6.32
N SER A 540 20.59 10.56 -6.87
CA SER A 540 20.17 10.71 -8.26
C SER A 540 19.54 12.08 -8.54
N GLU A 541 19.45 12.45 -9.81
CA GLU A 541 18.80 13.70 -10.26
C GLU A 541 19.35 14.98 -9.57
N ASN A 542 20.70 15.06 -9.48
CA ASN A 542 21.40 16.21 -8.96
C ASN A 542 22.40 16.77 -9.99
N GLN A 543 23.28 17.67 -9.58
CA GLN A 543 24.31 18.27 -10.43
C GLN A 543 25.72 17.94 -9.94
N LEU A 544 25.86 16.83 -9.22
CA LEU A 544 27.12 16.41 -8.63
C LEU A 544 28.12 15.95 -9.69
N ASN A 545 29.38 16.30 -9.52
CA ASN A 545 30.48 15.91 -10.40
C ASN A 545 31.64 15.24 -9.68
N TRP A 546 31.62 15.17 -8.37
CA TRP A 546 32.60 14.48 -7.54
C TRP A 546 31.96 13.85 -6.31
N LEU A 547 32.63 12.84 -5.72
CA LEU A 547 32.22 12.15 -4.51
C LEU A 547 33.32 12.23 -3.44
N PRO A 548 32.97 12.26 -2.15
CA PRO A 548 33.94 12.15 -1.08
C PRO A 548 34.62 10.78 -1.09
N LYS A 549 35.77 10.67 -0.43
CA LYS A 549 36.50 9.43 -0.32
C LYS A 549 35.98 8.62 0.87
N TRP A 550 35.48 7.41 0.63
CA TRP A 550 35.07 6.48 1.68
C TRP A 550 36.23 5.66 2.24
N GLY A 551 36.06 5.14 3.48
CA GLY A 551 36.91 4.09 4.06
C GLY A 551 36.51 2.71 3.55
N SER A 552 37.41 1.72 3.68
CA SER A 552 37.22 0.31 3.29
C SER A 552 36.19 -0.42 4.18
N ASP A 553 35.81 0.15 5.28
CA ASP A 553 34.87 -0.37 6.31
C ASP A 553 33.49 0.30 6.23
N SER A 554 33.22 1.05 5.17
CA SER A 554 31.91 1.63 4.93
C SER A 554 30.86 0.51 4.72
N PRO A 555 29.69 0.56 5.40
CA PRO A 555 28.63 -0.43 5.25
C PRO A 555 27.72 -0.19 4.04
N LEU A 556 28.07 0.77 3.16
CA LEU A 556 27.20 1.19 2.06
C LEU A 556 26.92 0.04 1.08
N GLU A 557 25.65 -0.32 0.93
CA GLU A 557 25.18 -1.40 0.09
C GLU A 557 24.60 -0.91 -1.25
N VAL A 558 23.94 0.24 -1.24
CA VAL A 558 23.29 0.82 -2.42
C VAL A 558 23.70 2.27 -2.59
N LEU A 559 24.24 2.60 -3.78
CA LEU A 559 24.60 3.95 -4.17
C LEU A 559 23.93 4.30 -5.50
N ASP A 560 23.04 5.30 -5.47
CA ASP A 560 22.37 5.79 -6.68
C ASP A 560 22.91 7.17 -7.07
N LEU A 561 23.55 7.23 -8.23
CA LEU A 561 24.17 8.42 -8.82
C LEU A 561 23.55 8.81 -10.16
N ARG A 562 22.42 8.22 -10.56
CA ARG A 562 21.79 8.47 -11.86
C ARG A 562 21.50 9.95 -12.09
N ASN A 563 21.53 10.36 -13.37
CA ASN A 563 21.17 11.72 -13.77
C ASN A 563 21.93 12.80 -12.99
N ASN A 564 23.27 12.71 -12.99
CA ASN A 564 24.19 13.68 -12.41
C ASN A 564 25.18 14.20 -13.47
N ARG A 565 26.25 14.89 -13.04
CA ARG A 565 27.29 15.44 -13.94
C ARG A 565 28.65 14.75 -13.77
N PHE A 566 28.67 13.49 -13.37
CA PHE A 566 29.91 12.73 -13.24
C PHE A 566 30.50 12.44 -14.62
N SER A 567 31.65 13.03 -14.93
CA SER A 567 32.44 12.68 -16.11
C SER A 567 33.48 11.62 -15.79
N THR A 568 34.09 11.66 -14.63
CA THR A 568 35.08 10.69 -14.15
C THR A 568 34.82 10.42 -12.67
N LEU A 569 34.57 9.16 -12.36
CA LEU A 569 34.46 8.71 -10.99
C LEU A 569 35.88 8.27 -10.52
N GLN A 570 36.31 8.77 -9.39
CA GLN A 570 37.59 8.38 -8.84
C GLN A 570 37.57 6.92 -8.42
N ASN A 571 38.35 6.09 -9.11
CA ASN A 571 38.46 4.66 -8.84
C ASN A 571 38.69 4.35 -7.35
N SER A 572 39.59 5.09 -6.69
CA SER A 572 39.88 4.92 -5.25
C SER A 572 38.66 5.09 -4.33
N ASN A 573 37.66 5.89 -4.75
CA ASN A 573 36.47 6.13 -3.93
C ASN A 573 35.47 4.97 -4.03
N ILE A 574 35.30 4.40 -5.21
CA ILE A 574 34.37 3.30 -5.43
C ILE A 574 34.98 1.93 -5.05
N LEU A 575 36.28 1.70 -5.32
CA LEU A 575 36.93 0.46 -4.89
C LEU A 575 36.97 0.30 -3.37
N ALA A 576 36.97 1.39 -2.61
CA ALA A 576 36.86 1.32 -1.16
C ALA A 576 35.51 0.70 -0.71
N LEU A 577 34.47 0.81 -1.54
CA LEU A 577 33.13 0.27 -1.30
C LEU A 577 32.91 -1.13 -1.89
N GLU A 578 33.86 -1.69 -2.66
CA GLU A 578 33.65 -2.95 -3.42
C GLU A 578 33.25 -4.12 -2.53
N ASN A 579 33.67 -4.17 -1.28
CA ASN A 579 33.35 -5.25 -0.35
C ASN A 579 31.93 -5.15 0.24
N SER A 580 31.35 -3.97 0.31
CA SER A 580 30.02 -3.74 0.90
C SER A 580 28.95 -3.44 -0.14
N LEU A 581 29.33 -2.79 -1.25
CA LEU A 581 28.39 -2.32 -2.26
C LEU A 581 27.77 -3.48 -3.03
N LYS A 582 26.43 -3.54 -3.04
CA LYS A 582 25.64 -4.51 -3.79
C LYS A 582 25.17 -3.94 -5.12
N ASN A 583 24.65 -2.70 -5.09
CA ASN A 583 24.07 -2.03 -6.26
C ASN A 583 24.69 -0.64 -6.47
N LEU A 584 25.12 -0.37 -7.70
CA LEU A 584 25.62 0.93 -8.15
C LEU A 584 24.84 1.39 -9.38
N TYR A 585 24.12 2.50 -9.26
CA TYR A 585 23.33 3.07 -10.35
C TYR A 585 24.05 4.29 -10.93
N LEU A 586 24.30 4.30 -12.26
CA LEU A 586 25.15 5.30 -12.93
C LEU A 586 24.54 5.93 -14.19
N THR A 587 23.44 5.41 -14.72
CA THR A 587 22.87 5.89 -15.97
C THR A 587 22.54 7.39 -15.95
N GLY A 588 22.58 8.05 -17.10
CA GLY A 588 22.29 9.47 -17.19
C GLY A 588 23.42 10.41 -16.73
N ASN A 589 24.68 9.90 -16.65
CA ASN A 589 25.87 10.72 -16.39
C ASN A 589 26.71 10.88 -17.66
N PRO A 590 27.38 12.04 -17.89
CA PRO A 590 28.25 12.26 -19.05
C PRO A 590 29.63 11.59 -18.83
N LEU A 591 29.65 10.27 -18.60
CA LEU A 591 30.86 9.52 -18.27
C LEU A 591 31.88 9.60 -19.40
N ASN A 592 33.13 9.89 -19.10
CA ASN A 592 34.26 9.74 -20.02
C ASN A 592 34.70 8.27 -20.06
N CYS A 593 34.81 7.70 -21.23
CA CYS A 593 35.15 6.29 -21.42
C CYS A 593 36.49 5.92 -20.78
N CYS A 594 37.53 6.68 -21.09
CA CYS A 594 38.90 6.37 -20.60
C CYS A 594 39.08 6.72 -19.11
N GLY A 595 38.40 7.75 -18.63
CA GLY A 595 38.42 8.11 -17.21
C GLY A 595 37.75 7.08 -16.29
N ASN A 596 36.89 6.22 -16.85
CA ASN A 596 36.13 5.23 -16.10
C ASN A 596 36.36 3.78 -16.57
N ILE A 597 37.47 3.50 -17.20
CA ILE A 597 37.80 2.18 -17.77
C ILE A 597 37.71 1.04 -16.75
N TRP A 598 37.98 1.33 -15.49
CA TRP A 598 37.88 0.40 -14.36
C TRP A 598 36.44 -0.15 -14.16
N LEU A 599 35.38 0.59 -14.58
CA LEU A 599 34.00 0.12 -14.53
C LEU A 599 33.79 -1.10 -15.43
N SER A 600 34.51 -1.20 -16.56
CA SER A 600 34.46 -2.38 -17.44
C SER A 600 34.89 -3.64 -16.71
N SER A 601 35.94 -3.58 -15.90
CA SER A 601 36.39 -4.70 -15.08
C SER A 601 35.42 -5.05 -13.96
N MET A 602 34.82 -4.06 -13.33
CA MET A 602 33.80 -4.26 -12.28
C MET A 602 32.53 -4.94 -12.82
N ILE A 603 32.07 -4.54 -14.01
CA ILE A 603 30.95 -5.19 -14.73
C ILE A 603 31.24 -6.65 -15.01
N GLN A 604 32.48 -6.97 -15.41
CA GLN A 604 32.88 -8.35 -15.73
C GLN A 604 33.02 -9.24 -14.47
N ASN A 605 33.48 -8.69 -13.37
CA ASN A 605 33.70 -9.41 -12.11
C ASN A 605 32.39 -9.72 -11.36
N LYS A 606 31.29 -9.02 -11.66
CA LYS A 606 29.94 -9.22 -11.07
C LYS A 606 29.88 -9.13 -9.54
N ASN A 607 30.88 -8.57 -8.87
CA ASN A 607 30.86 -8.39 -7.43
C ASN A 607 29.84 -7.33 -7.02
N VAL A 608 29.67 -6.29 -7.84
CA VAL A 608 28.69 -5.21 -7.68
C VAL A 608 27.72 -5.26 -8.85
N GLN A 609 26.43 -5.25 -8.58
CA GLN A 609 25.41 -5.16 -9.62
C GLN A 609 25.30 -3.72 -10.12
N ILE A 610 25.35 -3.55 -11.45
CA ILE A 610 25.08 -2.26 -12.10
C ILE A 610 23.79 -2.43 -12.90
N PRO A 611 22.63 -2.08 -12.33
CA PRO A 611 21.35 -2.21 -13.02
C PRO A 611 21.30 -1.34 -14.28
N ASN A 612 20.64 -1.86 -15.32
CA ASN A 612 20.53 -1.21 -16.65
C ASN A 612 21.91 -0.95 -17.29
N VAL A 613 22.86 -1.85 -17.07
CA VAL A 613 24.20 -1.74 -17.65
C VAL A 613 24.18 -1.64 -19.17
N GLU A 614 23.18 -2.21 -19.84
CA GLU A 614 22.95 -2.13 -21.27
C GLU A 614 22.67 -0.69 -21.78
N HIS A 615 22.25 0.20 -20.90
CA HIS A 615 22.04 1.64 -21.18
C HIS A 615 23.16 2.53 -20.65
N LEU A 616 24.23 1.93 -20.10
CA LEU A 616 25.34 2.71 -19.55
C LEU A 616 26.31 3.11 -20.66
N MET A 617 26.12 4.32 -21.15
CA MET A 617 26.92 4.91 -22.23
C MET A 617 28.01 5.80 -21.64
N CYS A 618 29.13 5.91 -22.36
CA CYS A 618 30.18 6.86 -22.07
C CYS A 618 30.62 7.60 -23.33
N GLN A 619 31.21 8.77 -23.16
CA GLN A 619 31.68 9.63 -24.24
C GLN A 619 33.17 9.36 -24.53
N TYR A 620 33.47 9.09 -25.77
CA TYR A 620 34.84 8.91 -26.29
C TYR A 620 35.16 10.03 -27.27
N THR A 621 36.27 10.72 -27.07
CA THR A 621 36.68 11.84 -27.93
C THR A 621 37.53 11.31 -29.07
N GLN A 622 37.02 11.25 -30.28
CA GLN A 622 37.78 10.92 -31.49
C GLN A 622 38.58 12.10 -32.07
N ASN A 623 39.51 11.78 -33.00
CA ASN A 623 40.24 12.77 -33.77
C ASN A 623 39.26 13.76 -34.47
N PHE A 624 39.50 15.06 -34.33
CA PHE A 624 38.69 16.18 -34.85
C PHE A 624 37.53 16.67 -33.95
N GLY A 625 37.46 16.25 -32.63
CA GLY A 625 36.50 16.85 -31.71
C GLY A 625 35.08 16.25 -31.77
N TYR A 626 34.87 15.22 -32.56
CA TYR A 626 33.60 14.48 -32.55
C TYR A 626 33.54 13.60 -31.29
N GLN A 627 32.46 13.77 -30.50
CA GLN A 627 32.15 12.89 -29.39
C GLN A 627 31.32 11.72 -29.91
N GLU A 628 31.79 10.53 -29.67
CA GLU A 628 31.07 9.29 -29.95
C GLU A 628 30.62 8.65 -28.65
N GLU A 629 29.38 8.21 -28.58
CA GLU A 629 28.85 7.48 -27.43
C GLU A 629 29.09 5.99 -27.63
N MET A 630 29.69 5.36 -26.63
CA MET A 630 29.97 3.93 -26.61
C MET A 630 29.47 3.30 -25.33
N HIS A 631 29.10 2.02 -25.42
CA HIS A 631 28.77 1.24 -24.23
C HIS A 631 30.02 0.99 -23.39
N ILE A 632 29.98 1.30 -22.08
CA ILE A 632 31.16 1.29 -21.21
C ILE A 632 31.79 -0.11 -21.08
N GLY A 633 31.01 -1.18 -21.19
CA GLY A 633 31.51 -2.57 -21.17
C GLY A 633 32.31 -2.98 -22.41
N ASN A 634 32.25 -2.20 -23.50
CA ASN A 634 32.92 -2.53 -24.77
C ASN A 634 34.30 -1.86 -24.92
N ILE A 635 34.70 -1.02 -23.95
CA ILE A 635 35.95 -0.27 -24.02
C ILE A 635 37.12 -1.19 -23.68
N ARG A 636 38.17 -1.13 -24.51
CA ARG A 636 39.42 -1.85 -24.30
C ARG A 636 40.49 -0.89 -23.77
N PRO A 637 41.40 -1.34 -22.85
CA PRO A 637 42.52 -0.53 -22.38
C PRO A 637 43.35 0.07 -23.49
N GLU A 638 43.53 -0.68 -24.58
CA GLU A 638 44.33 -0.30 -25.76
C GLU A 638 43.77 0.93 -26.50
N ASP A 639 42.46 1.15 -26.43
CA ASP A 639 41.81 2.31 -27.07
C ASP A 639 42.12 3.59 -26.31
N CYS A 640 42.29 3.52 -24.99
CA CYS A 640 42.63 4.64 -24.12
C CYS A 640 44.12 4.97 -24.10
N GLU A 641 45.03 3.99 -24.23
CA GLU A 641 46.45 4.21 -24.35
C GLU A 641 46.81 5.02 -25.60
N LYS A 642 46.08 4.81 -26.71
CA LYS A 642 46.26 5.59 -27.94
C LYS A 642 45.89 7.05 -27.77
N GLU A 643 44.96 7.37 -26.90
CA GLU A 643 44.55 8.77 -26.62
C GLU A 643 45.61 9.52 -25.81
N ASP A 644 46.20 8.90 -24.81
CA ASP A 644 47.26 9.47 -23.98
C ASP A 644 48.56 9.68 -24.77
N LEU A 645 48.90 8.74 -25.64
CA LEU A 645 50.07 8.90 -26.52
C LEU A 645 49.88 10.11 -27.46
N LYS A 646 48.67 10.37 -27.97
CA LYS A 646 48.36 11.49 -28.83
C LYS A 646 48.46 12.83 -28.06
N LYS A 647 47.98 12.91 -26.85
CA LYS A 647 48.08 14.12 -26.02
C LYS A 647 49.53 14.42 -25.68
N ILE A 648 50.34 13.40 -25.40
CA ILE A 648 51.80 13.55 -25.13
C ILE A 648 52.50 14.04 -26.40
N ASN A 649 52.21 13.45 -27.57
CA ASN A 649 52.80 13.89 -28.86
C ASN A 649 52.40 15.33 -29.20
N PHE A 650 51.14 15.74 -28.96
CA PHE A 650 50.72 17.13 -29.18
C PHE A 650 51.43 18.12 -28.26
N LEU A 651 51.61 17.77 -26.97
CA LEU A 651 52.37 18.59 -26.04
C LEU A 651 53.85 18.70 -26.45
N ILE A 652 54.48 17.62 -26.93
CA ILE A 652 55.84 17.61 -27.43
C ILE A 652 55.96 18.53 -28.70
N ILE A 653 55.01 18.43 -29.62
CA ILE A 653 54.97 19.31 -30.82
C ILE A 653 54.78 20.77 -30.41
N LEU A 654 53.88 21.06 -29.47
CA LEU A 654 53.65 22.42 -28.98
C LEU A 654 54.89 23.02 -28.30
N THR A 655 55.58 22.23 -27.45
CA THR A 655 56.85 22.69 -26.83
C THR A 655 57.94 22.89 -27.86
N PHE A 656 58.00 22.03 -28.89
CA PHE A 656 58.97 22.17 -29.96
C PHE A 656 58.73 23.44 -30.79
N VAL A 657 57.46 23.77 -31.11
CA VAL A 657 57.07 25.00 -31.80
C VAL A 657 57.39 26.24 -30.96
N LEU A 658 57.15 26.20 -29.64
CA LEU A 658 57.48 27.29 -28.75
C LEU A 658 59.00 27.53 -28.65
N VAL A 659 59.80 26.50 -28.57
CA VAL A 659 61.28 26.59 -28.55
C VAL A 659 61.79 27.14 -29.89
N LEU A 660 61.26 26.67 -31.02
CA LEU A 660 61.60 27.19 -32.35
C LEU A 660 61.24 28.66 -32.49
N SER A 661 60.08 29.09 -32.00
CA SER A 661 59.67 30.51 -32.05
C SER A 661 60.61 31.40 -31.24
N VAL A 662 61.04 30.96 -30.05
CA VAL A 662 62.02 31.67 -29.19
C VAL A 662 63.38 31.79 -29.92
N ILE A 663 63.84 30.70 -30.57
CA ILE A 663 65.08 30.71 -31.34
C ILE A 663 64.99 31.68 -32.52
N ILE A 664 63.90 31.69 -33.28
CA ILE A 664 63.69 32.60 -34.40
C ILE A 664 63.69 34.06 -33.94
N ILE A 665 63.00 34.35 -32.81
CA ILE A 665 62.96 35.69 -32.24
C ILE A 665 64.37 36.10 -31.78
N GLY A 666 65.11 35.17 -31.11
CA GLY A 666 66.47 35.41 -30.69
C GLY A 666 67.43 35.69 -31.84
N VAL A 667 67.38 34.87 -32.91
CA VAL A 667 68.18 35.05 -34.10
C VAL A 667 67.79 36.37 -34.82
N GLY A 668 66.47 36.64 -34.96
CA GLY A 668 65.96 37.88 -35.50
C GLY A 668 66.46 39.13 -34.71
N SER A 669 66.41 39.08 -33.42
CA SER A 669 66.93 40.12 -32.52
C SER A 669 68.44 40.29 -32.67
N PHE A 670 69.22 39.19 -32.77
CA PHE A 670 70.65 39.20 -32.99
C PHE A 670 71.01 39.85 -34.37
N PHE A 671 70.29 39.54 -35.42
CA PHE A 671 70.50 40.18 -36.70
C PHE A 671 70.08 41.66 -36.72
N CYS A 672 69.01 42.04 -36.03
CA CYS A 672 68.66 43.43 -35.83
C CYS A 672 69.68 44.19 -35.06
N PHE A 673 70.22 43.63 -33.97
CA PHE A 673 71.26 44.21 -33.18
C PHE A 673 72.61 44.40 -33.97
N ARG A 674 72.92 43.39 -34.78
CA ARG A 674 74.13 43.45 -35.63
C ARG A 674 73.94 44.47 -36.76
N ARG A 675 72.76 44.68 -37.28
CA ARG A 675 72.45 45.67 -38.30
C ARG A 675 72.48 47.12 -37.74
N GLN A 676 72.11 47.32 -36.51
CA GLN A 676 72.24 48.58 -35.78
C GLN A 676 73.69 48.91 -35.52
N ASN A 677 74.48 47.96 -35.08
CA ASN A 677 75.94 48.20 -34.86
C ASN A 677 76.70 48.47 -36.15
N PHE A 678 76.29 47.94 -37.31
CA PHE A 678 76.87 48.26 -38.59
C PHE A 678 76.48 49.68 -39.10
N SER A 679 75.32 50.19 -38.70
CA SER A 679 74.91 51.54 -39.09
C SER A 679 75.61 52.65 -38.24
N HIS A 680 76.23 52.31 -37.05
CA HIS A 680 76.99 53.25 -36.30
C HIS A 680 78.50 53.33 -36.65
N GLN A 681 79.01 52.43 -37.52
CA GLN A 681 80.38 52.49 -38.05
C GLN A 681 80.54 53.31 -39.37
N PHE A 682 79.47 53.78 -39.95
CA PHE A 682 79.51 54.62 -41.19
C PHE A 682 79.07 56.06 -40.95
N LYS A 683 79.14 56.54 -39.69
CA LYS A 683 78.99 57.95 -39.35
C LYS A 683 80.15 58.39 -38.41
N ALA A 684 81.38 58.40 -38.92
CA ALA A 684 82.50 59.15 -38.39
C ALA A 684 83.33 59.61 -39.56
#